data_805686e938d16037bb3cfa9d1186648d
#
_entry.id   805686e938d16037bb3cfa9d1186648d
#
_cell.length_a   1.000
_cell.length_b   1.000
_cell.length_c   1.000
_cell.angle_alpha   90.00
_cell.angle_beta   90.00
_cell.angle_gamma   90.00
#
_symmetry.space_group_name_H-M   'P 1'
#
loop_
_entity.id
_entity.type
_entity.pdbx_description
1 polymer ?
#
loop_
_entity_poly.entity_id
_entity_poly.type
_entity_poly.pdbx_seq_one_letter_code
_entity_poly.pdbx_strand_id
1 'polypeptide(L)'
;MTDRWSAASRPERRRGRRDGVVANTARGTPRAPVLQAGVIHGDVVQSAHGPPAPHPEVGLPFRTARLPPRAEAFQHRSIGAELSEALAAPPPARLHTAVLSGLGGVGKTQLAAEHAERAWSRGEVDLLVWITAASREEVVTDYARLGAELTGVHRGSEEVCAHRFLDWLATTPARWLVVLDDVRRPSDLHDLWPPETPTGQTVVTTRRRDAALRHAGSRVWDVGLFHPRESVAYLQRKLAADARRTGAAADLAHALGHLPLALAQAAAYLADRHLTCAEYLARFTDRQRTLASVLPEQAALPDRHRTTVAATWSLSVELADRLEPAGLAAPLLAALALLDPNGVPLDVLTTPPVLAHLRHVGGGAVDAERARDALTCLHRLSLVTFDPASPRASVRVHALVQRAVRDEYPADLGDTLARAVADALLHAWPAVEHDAALAKTLRANASTLIDVAGPALWSSECHHLVFRHGNSLGDSGQVTAAHTYYRALHPAVAHRLGRDHPDAMAVRYYTAYWQGEAGDTAGALRGLEEVLRDQRRVVGHEHPSTLRTRHNIARRQGAAGRPAQAVAEFEELVALRSRLLGPDHPLTLTSRHELAYWRGEAGDPAGAMAALEALLTDRSRVLGADHPETLTTRANIAFWRGRAGDHAGAVAALEALLDDHLRVLGAEHPHTFTTRHNIAYSRGDAGDPTAAVTALEQLLQDRSRVLGAEHPHTVTTRRALARWRWVLRSS
;
A
#
# COMPACT_ATOMS: atom_id res chain seq x y z
N MET A 1 -22.98 6.20 -30.70
CA MET A 1 -23.76 5.95 -29.51
C MET A 1 -22.85 6.26 -28.32
N THR A 2 -22.67 7.36 -28.16
CA THR A 2 -22.61 8.70 -27.70
C THR A 2 -23.63 8.90 -26.62
N ASP A 3 -23.20 9.47 -25.57
CA ASP A 3 -23.94 10.02 -24.47
C ASP A 3 -23.98 9.23 -23.16
N ARG A 4 -22.79 9.23 -22.51
CA ARG A 4 -22.78 9.13 -21.05
C ARG A 4 -21.85 10.14 -20.36
N TRP A 5 -21.39 11.14 -21.09
CA TRP A 5 -20.58 12.24 -20.50
C TRP A 5 -21.32 13.57 -20.40
N SER A 6 -22.63 13.61 -20.68
CA SER A 6 -23.41 14.84 -20.64
C SER A 6 -24.65 14.77 -19.76
N ALA A 7 -24.58 14.07 -18.65
CA ALA A 7 -25.57 14.27 -17.60
C ALA A 7 -25.12 15.36 -16.65
N ALA A 8 -25.10 16.57 -17.14
CA ALA A 8 -25.15 17.74 -16.30
C ALA A 8 -26.54 17.86 -15.71
N SER A 9 -26.80 17.18 -14.64
CA SER A 9 -27.89 17.50 -13.74
C SER A 9 -27.40 18.60 -12.79
N ARG A 10 -28.22 19.65 -12.72
CA ARG A 10 -28.02 20.88 -11.91
C ARG A 10 -27.56 20.56 -10.48
N PRO A 11 -26.68 21.37 -9.90
CA PRO A 11 -26.18 21.12 -8.57
C PRO A 11 -27.21 21.51 -7.52
N GLU A 12 -27.76 20.54 -6.85
CA GLU A 12 -28.18 20.75 -5.48
C GLU A 12 -26.92 20.95 -4.63
N ARG A 13 -26.94 21.99 -3.81
CA ARG A 13 -25.86 22.39 -2.92
C ARG A 13 -25.54 21.28 -1.93
N ARG A 14 -24.65 20.37 -2.30
CA ARG A 14 -23.91 19.54 -1.35
C ARG A 14 -22.42 19.81 -1.54
N ARG A 15 -21.76 20.08 -0.43
CA ARG A 15 -20.33 20.35 -0.32
C ARG A 15 -19.53 19.32 -1.12
N GLY A 16 -18.90 19.78 -2.20
CA GLY A 16 -18.24 18.92 -3.16
C GLY A 16 -17.02 18.22 -2.57
N ARG A 17 -16.98 16.93 -2.71
CA ARG A 17 -15.75 16.17 -2.79
C ARG A 17 -15.03 16.62 -4.04
N ARG A 18 -13.77 16.97 -3.89
CA ARG A 18 -12.91 17.31 -5.01
C ARG A 18 -12.13 16.09 -5.44
N ASP A 19 -12.26 15.81 -6.71
CA ASP A 19 -11.48 14.77 -7.36
C ASP A 19 -10.03 15.20 -7.53
N GLY A 20 -9.16 14.28 -7.20
CA GLY A 20 -7.85 14.06 -7.75
C GLY A 20 -6.92 15.25 -7.95
N VAL A 21 -6.27 15.67 -6.89
CA VAL A 21 -5.06 16.46 -7.05
C VAL A 21 -3.92 15.49 -7.35
N VAL A 22 -3.26 15.74 -8.47
CA VAL A 22 -2.11 14.94 -8.88
C VAL A 22 -0.87 15.48 -8.19
N ALA A 23 -0.20 14.61 -7.49
CA ALA A 23 1.03 14.94 -6.82
C ALA A 23 2.16 15.24 -7.79
N ASN A 24 2.79 16.36 -7.60
CA ASN A 24 3.90 16.74 -8.43
C ASN A 24 5.12 16.98 -7.60
N THR A 25 6.03 16.06 -7.60
CA THR A 25 7.32 16.27 -7.00
C THR A 25 8.27 16.82 -8.03
N ALA A 26 8.71 18.02 -7.86
CA ALA A 26 9.76 18.57 -8.67
C ALA A 26 11.10 17.97 -8.24
N ARG A 27 11.73 17.19 -9.11
CA ARG A 27 13.09 16.72 -8.93
C ARG A 27 14.01 17.45 -9.87
N GLY A 28 14.94 18.16 -9.31
CA GLY A 28 16.04 18.81 -9.99
C GLY A 28 17.07 19.21 -8.97
N THR A 29 18.29 19.51 -9.37
CA THR A 29 19.22 20.27 -8.52
C THR A 29 18.90 21.73 -8.69
N PRO A 30 18.03 22.31 -7.88
CA PRO A 30 17.69 23.69 -8.04
C PRO A 30 18.88 24.54 -7.65
N ARG A 31 19.16 25.52 -8.43
CA ARG A 31 20.13 26.53 -8.07
C ARG A 31 19.69 27.41 -6.91
N ALA A 32 18.40 27.41 -6.63
CA ALA A 32 17.83 28.03 -5.45
C ALA A 32 17.03 26.99 -4.66
N PRO A 33 17.36 26.84 -3.38
CA PRO A 33 16.83 25.72 -2.61
C PRO A 33 15.34 25.72 -2.36
N VAL A 34 14.81 26.83 -2.58
CA VAL A 34 13.51 27.04 -2.24
C VAL A 34 12.48 26.42 -3.01
N LEU A 35 12.82 26.27 -4.04
CA LEU A 35 12.00 26.13 -4.76
C LEU A 35 11.18 25.33 -4.92
N GLN A 36 11.57 24.60 -5.08
CA GLN A 36 10.81 23.78 -5.34
C GLN A 36 9.79 23.83 -4.53
N ALA A 37 9.96 24.17 -3.63
CA ALA A 37 9.03 24.15 -2.83
C ALA A 37 7.80 23.65 -3.51
N GLY A 38 7.83 22.83 -4.09
CA GLY A 38 6.80 22.16 -4.51
C GLY A 38 5.67 22.84 -4.17
N VAL A 39 5.93 23.59 -3.49
CA VAL A 39 5.12 24.60 -3.32
C VAL A 39 4.29 24.64 -4.39
N ILE A 40 4.98 24.39 -5.19
CA ILE A 40 4.55 24.52 -6.33
C ILE A 40 3.46 23.68 -6.74
N HIS A 41 3.39 22.68 -6.54
CA HIS A 41 2.41 21.86 -7.12
C HIS A 41 1.43 21.33 -6.14
N GLY A 42 1.46 21.98 -5.08
CA GLY A 42 0.37 21.76 -4.22
C GLY A 42 0.13 20.42 -3.65
N ASP A 43 0.85 19.59 -4.02
CA ASP A 43 0.77 18.29 -3.53
C ASP A 43 1.05 18.00 -2.19
N VAL A 44 0.87 18.81 -1.74
CA VAL A 44 0.46 19.15 -0.56
C VAL A 44 -0.53 18.25 0.10
N VAL A 45 -1.28 17.78 -0.59
CA VAL A 45 -2.22 16.83 -0.11
C VAL A 45 -1.57 15.61 0.49
N GLN A 46 -0.39 15.41 0.14
CA GLN A 46 0.32 14.30 0.69
C GLN A 46 0.76 14.47 2.10
N SER A 47 0.79 15.65 2.49
CA SER A 47 1.36 15.93 3.77
C SER A 47 0.38 15.99 4.89
N ALA A 48 -0.80 15.66 4.63
CA ALA A 48 -1.78 15.56 5.67
C ALA A 48 -1.59 14.32 6.58
N HIS A 49 -0.36 13.88 6.72
CA HIS A 49 -0.02 13.21 7.94
C HIS A 49 0.07 14.33 8.99
N GLY A 50 -0.91 14.42 9.84
CA GLY A 50 -0.74 15.14 11.09
C GLY A 50 0.58 14.67 11.70
N PRO A 51 1.30 15.53 12.43
CA PRO A 51 2.55 15.12 13.04
C PRO A 51 2.26 13.83 13.80
N PRO A 52 3.00 12.76 13.55
CA PRO A 52 2.95 11.67 14.46
C PRO A 52 3.28 12.28 15.81
N ALA A 53 2.43 12.04 16.80
CA ALA A 53 2.78 12.37 18.17
C ALA A 53 4.23 11.95 18.38
N PRO A 54 5.07 12.73 19.07
CA PRO A 54 6.45 12.37 19.30
C PRO A 54 6.44 10.96 19.86
N HIS A 55 6.80 10.00 19.03
CA HIS A 55 6.93 8.64 19.50
C HIS A 55 8.16 8.64 20.41
N PRO A 56 8.04 8.22 21.66
CA PRO A 56 9.21 8.02 22.47
C PRO A 56 10.16 7.09 21.72
N GLU A 57 11.46 7.34 21.80
CA GLU A 57 12.46 6.40 21.34
C GLU A 57 12.05 5.02 21.84
N VAL A 58 11.84 4.08 20.92
CA VAL A 58 11.36 2.76 21.30
C VAL A 58 12.48 2.09 22.08
N GLY A 59 12.30 2.04 23.40
CA GLY A 59 13.25 1.35 24.28
C GLY A 59 13.22 -0.16 24.01
N LEU A 60 14.39 -0.78 24.00
CA LEU A 60 14.48 -2.25 24.01
C LEU A 60 14.23 -2.75 25.44
N PRO A 61 13.56 -3.92 25.63
CA PRO A 61 13.12 -4.84 24.57
C PRO A 61 11.84 -4.38 23.84
N PHE A 62 11.83 -4.56 22.52
CA PHE A 62 10.71 -4.19 21.67
C PHE A 62 10.20 -5.37 20.81
N ARG A 63 8.88 -5.50 20.67
CA ARG A 63 8.28 -6.44 19.73
C ARG A 63 7.15 -5.80 18.92
N THR A 64 7.02 -6.23 17.67
CA THR A 64 5.87 -5.84 16.86
C THR A 64 4.58 -6.46 17.42
N ALA A 65 3.50 -5.68 17.47
CA ALA A 65 2.23 -6.09 18.09
C ALA A 65 1.47 -7.22 17.35
N ARG A 66 1.97 -7.72 16.23
CA ARG A 66 1.25 -8.62 15.33
C ARG A 66 1.88 -10.01 15.22
N LEU A 67 2.03 -10.71 16.32
CA LEU A 67 2.33 -12.14 16.26
C LEU A 67 1.04 -12.92 15.98
N PRO A 68 1.04 -13.92 15.08
CA PRO A 68 -0.09 -14.80 14.90
C PRO A 68 -0.39 -15.54 16.22
N PRO A 69 -1.67 -15.64 16.61
CA PRO A 69 -2.02 -16.41 17.80
C PRO A 69 -1.62 -17.88 17.62
N ARG A 70 -1.17 -18.49 18.70
CA ARG A 70 -0.85 -19.90 18.71
C ARG A 70 -2.11 -20.72 18.48
N ALA A 71 -2.05 -21.70 17.59
CA ALA A 71 -3.15 -22.60 17.34
C ALA A 71 -3.50 -23.39 18.60
N GLU A 72 -4.80 -23.54 18.89
CA GLU A 72 -5.26 -24.47 19.92
C GLU A 72 -4.80 -25.89 19.61
N ALA A 73 -4.51 -26.68 20.61
CA ALA A 73 -3.98 -28.04 20.47
C ALA A 73 -2.67 -28.13 19.64
N PHE A 74 -1.84 -27.09 19.71
CA PHE A 74 -0.54 -27.06 19.03
C PHE A 74 0.25 -28.35 19.29
N GLN A 75 0.79 -28.94 18.20
CA GLN A 75 1.64 -30.12 18.28
C GLN A 75 3.10 -29.72 18.26
N HIS A 76 3.85 -30.11 19.29
CA HIS A 76 5.30 -29.95 19.30
C HIS A 76 5.90 -30.96 18.31
N ARG A 77 6.59 -30.45 17.31
CA ARG A 77 7.22 -31.25 16.25
C ARG A 77 8.74 -31.22 16.43
N SER A 78 9.42 -32.31 16.03
CA SER A 78 10.88 -32.39 16.06
C SER A 78 11.53 -31.22 15.31
N ILE A 79 10.95 -30.85 14.17
CA ILE A 79 11.42 -29.72 13.35
C ILE A 79 11.44 -28.36 14.12
N GLY A 80 10.54 -28.16 15.07
CA GLY A 80 10.53 -26.96 15.92
C GLY A 80 11.66 -26.96 16.94
N ALA A 81 12.04 -28.14 17.45
CA ALA A 81 13.23 -28.30 18.32
C ALA A 81 14.52 -28.11 17.52
N GLU A 82 14.63 -28.78 16.37
CA GLU A 82 15.78 -28.65 15.46
C GLU A 82 16.02 -27.19 15.01
N LEU A 83 14.93 -26.47 14.68
CA LEU A 83 14.97 -25.06 14.34
C LEU A 83 15.57 -24.21 15.48
N SER A 84 15.05 -24.39 16.69
CA SER A 84 15.49 -23.63 17.85
C SER A 84 16.94 -23.97 18.22
N GLU A 85 17.34 -25.23 18.14
CA GLU A 85 18.69 -25.68 18.40
C GLU A 85 19.70 -25.11 17.37
N ALA A 86 19.35 -25.13 16.08
CA ALA A 86 20.21 -24.62 15.02
C ALA A 86 20.43 -23.10 15.10
N LEU A 87 19.41 -22.33 15.49
CA LEU A 87 19.50 -20.89 15.67
C LEU A 87 20.19 -20.50 16.99
N ALA A 88 20.12 -21.33 18.02
CA ALA A 88 20.79 -21.11 19.30
C ALA A 88 22.22 -21.63 19.37
N ALA A 89 22.70 -22.36 18.36
CA ALA A 89 24.03 -22.98 18.36
C ALA A 89 25.16 -21.94 18.51
N PRO A 90 26.27 -22.26 19.17
CA PRO A 90 27.42 -21.35 19.24
C PRO A 90 28.14 -21.26 17.89
N PRO A 91 28.83 -20.16 17.61
CA PRO A 91 29.67 -20.03 16.42
C PRO A 91 30.77 -21.13 16.40
N PRO A 92 31.17 -21.70 15.24
CA PRO A 92 30.75 -21.36 13.88
C PRO A 92 29.49 -22.11 13.39
N ALA A 93 28.87 -22.95 14.20
CA ALA A 93 27.75 -23.81 13.82
C ALA A 93 26.40 -23.06 13.82
N ARG A 94 26.37 -21.79 14.23
CA ARG A 94 25.14 -21.00 14.31
C ARG A 94 24.63 -20.65 12.93
N LEU A 95 23.34 -20.90 12.72
CA LEU A 95 22.63 -20.41 11.53
C LEU A 95 22.06 -19.01 11.78
N HIS A 96 22.19 -18.17 10.78
CA HIS A 96 21.61 -16.81 10.81
C HIS A 96 20.20 -16.77 10.21
N THR A 97 19.95 -17.62 9.21
CA THR A 97 18.66 -17.67 8.51
C THR A 97 18.09 -19.09 8.47
N ALA A 98 16.88 -19.23 8.96
CA ALA A 98 16.09 -20.45 8.86
C ALA A 98 14.92 -20.25 7.88
N VAL A 99 14.85 -21.08 6.85
CA VAL A 99 13.76 -21.04 5.86
C VAL A 99 12.85 -22.24 6.07
N LEU A 100 11.60 -22.01 6.47
CA LEU A 100 10.54 -23.00 6.58
C LEU A 100 9.77 -23.08 5.26
N SER A 101 10.05 -24.10 4.46
CA SER A 101 9.39 -24.35 3.19
C SER A 101 8.37 -25.48 3.33
N GLY A 102 7.34 -25.51 2.50
CA GLY A 102 6.36 -26.60 2.45
C GLY A 102 4.98 -26.16 2.00
N LEU A 103 4.07 -27.13 1.95
CA LEU A 103 2.70 -26.92 1.48
C LEU A 103 1.95 -25.86 2.32
N GLY A 104 0.92 -25.23 1.73
CA GLY A 104 0.00 -24.39 2.51
C GLY A 104 -0.78 -25.22 3.54
N GLY A 105 -0.91 -24.69 4.76
CA GLY A 105 -1.66 -25.38 5.81
C GLY A 105 -0.88 -26.42 6.63
N VAL A 106 0.41 -26.63 6.36
CA VAL A 106 1.26 -27.57 7.15
C VAL A 106 1.72 -27.00 8.49
N GLY A 107 1.45 -25.71 8.75
CA GLY A 107 1.77 -25.08 10.03
C GLY A 107 3.11 -24.33 10.09
N LYS A 108 3.69 -23.92 8.97
CA LYS A 108 4.94 -23.11 8.92
C LYS A 108 4.88 -21.85 9.78
N THR A 109 3.86 -21.04 9.56
CA THR A 109 3.59 -19.82 10.33
C THR A 109 3.45 -20.11 11.83
N GLN A 110 2.82 -21.24 12.19
CA GLN A 110 2.66 -21.66 13.57
C GLN A 110 3.99 -22.10 14.22
N LEU A 111 4.87 -22.77 13.47
CA LEU A 111 6.22 -23.12 13.93
C LEU A 111 7.09 -21.87 14.12
N ALA A 112 7.03 -20.95 13.18
CA ALA A 112 7.74 -19.67 13.30
C ALA A 112 7.23 -18.84 14.49
N ALA A 113 5.91 -18.78 14.70
CA ALA A 113 5.29 -18.06 15.81
C ALA A 113 5.66 -18.70 17.16
N GLU A 114 5.68 -20.01 17.25
CA GLU A 114 6.07 -20.74 18.47
C GLU A 114 7.55 -20.51 18.81
N HIS A 115 8.43 -20.51 17.80
CA HIS A 115 9.83 -20.19 17.99
C HIS A 115 10.00 -18.73 18.46
N ALA A 116 9.34 -17.78 17.79
CA ALA A 116 9.42 -16.37 18.12
C ALA A 116 8.91 -16.06 19.53
N GLU A 117 7.77 -16.63 19.93
CA GLU A 117 7.22 -16.45 21.26
C GLU A 117 8.10 -17.10 22.35
N ARG A 118 8.70 -18.25 22.05
CA ARG A 118 9.66 -18.90 22.96
C ARG A 118 10.90 -18.07 23.16
N ALA A 119 11.53 -17.58 22.07
CA ALA A 119 12.70 -16.74 22.13
C ALA A 119 12.43 -15.45 22.91
N TRP A 120 11.26 -14.84 22.69
CA TRP A 120 10.84 -13.65 23.41
C TRP A 120 10.61 -13.92 24.91
N SER A 121 9.82 -14.94 25.24
CA SER A 121 9.47 -15.24 26.65
C SER A 121 10.66 -15.67 27.50
N ARG A 122 11.71 -16.20 26.88
CA ARG A 122 12.96 -16.55 27.56
C ARG A 122 13.96 -15.40 27.62
N GLY A 123 13.64 -14.24 27.05
CA GLY A 123 14.56 -13.12 26.95
C GLY A 123 15.80 -13.42 26.08
N GLU A 124 15.66 -14.30 25.11
CA GLU A 124 16.75 -14.66 24.18
C GLU A 124 16.98 -13.58 23.11
N VAL A 125 15.99 -12.71 22.89
CA VAL A 125 16.00 -11.61 21.95
C VAL A 125 15.50 -10.31 22.59
N ASP A 126 16.10 -9.19 22.20
CA ASP A 126 15.79 -7.84 22.67
C ASP A 126 14.88 -7.12 21.65
N LEU A 127 14.91 -7.56 20.38
CA LEU A 127 14.01 -7.10 19.32
C LEU A 127 13.37 -8.31 18.64
N LEU A 128 12.03 -8.31 18.57
CA LEU A 128 11.25 -9.30 17.82
C LEU A 128 10.39 -8.60 16.78
N VAL A 129 10.68 -8.88 15.51
CA VAL A 129 9.97 -8.31 14.37
C VAL A 129 9.24 -9.39 13.59
N TRP A 130 7.95 -9.19 13.35
CA TRP A 130 7.12 -10.03 12.50
C TRP A 130 6.60 -9.25 11.30
N ILE A 131 6.93 -9.70 10.10
CA ILE A 131 6.56 -9.04 8.85
C ILE A 131 5.86 -10.05 7.95
N THR A 132 4.73 -9.66 7.38
CA THR A 132 4.13 -10.36 6.27
C THR A 132 4.90 -10.00 5.01
N ALA A 133 5.59 -10.97 4.41
CA ALA A 133 6.49 -10.75 3.29
C ALA A 133 5.88 -11.27 1.96
N ALA A 134 4.58 -11.04 1.75
CA ALA A 134 3.88 -11.53 0.58
C ALA A 134 4.23 -10.74 -0.70
N SER A 135 4.78 -9.54 -0.58
CA SER A 135 5.30 -8.72 -1.67
C SER A 135 6.48 -7.86 -1.21
N ARG A 136 7.30 -7.38 -2.17
CA ARG A 136 8.38 -6.42 -1.90
C ARG A 136 7.86 -5.16 -1.21
N GLU A 137 6.72 -4.65 -1.66
CA GLU A 137 6.08 -3.46 -1.10
C GLU A 137 5.81 -3.61 0.41
N GLU A 138 5.24 -4.75 0.81
CA GLU A 138 4.94 -5.01 2.23
C GLU A 138 6.20 -5.03 3.09
N VAL A 139 7.27 -5.65 2.59
CA VAL A 139 8.56 -5.69 3.29
C VAL A 139 9.16 -4.31 3.42
N VAL A 140 9.21 -3.55 2.31
CA VAL A 140 9.74 -2.18 2.29
C VAL A 140 8.98 -1.28 3.25
N THR A 141 7.66 -1.31 3.24
CA THR A 141 6.83 -0.47 4.12
C THR A 141 7.03 -0.82 5.60
N ASP A 142 7.07 -2.11 5.96
CA ASP A 142 7.27 -2.50 7.35
C ASP A 142 8.71 -2.20 7.82
N TYR A 143 9.72 -2.42 6.97
CA TYR A 143 11.10 -2.06 7.29
C TYR A 143 11.26 -0.54 7.43
N ALA A 144 10.65 0.24 6.55
CA ALA A 144 10.68 1.70 6.63
C ALA A 144 10.06 2.21 7.94
N ARG A 145 8.92 1.65 8.33
CA ARG A 145 8.26 1.98 9.59
C ARG A 145 9.13 1.63 10.79
N LEU A 146 9.71 0.42 10.82
CA LEU A 146 10.58 -0.04 11.90
C LEU A 146 11.88 0.76 11.96
N GLY A 147 12.46 1.07 10.80
CA GLY A 147 13.63 1.94 10.70
C GLY A 147 13.36 3.31 11.31
N ALA A 148 12.20 3.88 11.02
CA ALA A 148 11.77 5.13 11.60
C ALA A 148 11.53 5.05 13.12
N GLU A 149 10.85 4.01 13.58
CA GLU A 149 10.55 3.80 15.00
C GLU A 149 11.82 3.58 15.83
N LEU A 150 12.75 2.73 15.37
CA LEU A 150 13.96 2.34 16.13
C LEU A 150 15.07 3.38 16.07
N THR A 151 15.16 4.14 14.97
CA THR A 151 16.24 5.13 14.80
C THR A 151 15.80 6.55 15.10
N GLY A 152 14.50 6.77 15.35
CA GLY A 152 13.90 8.10 15.48
C GLY A 152 13.97 8.92 14.19
N VAL A 153 14.30 8.27 13.07
CA VAL A 153 14.57 8.93 11.80
C VAL A 153 13.46 8.62 10.80
N HIS A 154 12.48 9.51 10.68
CA HIS A 154 11.32 9.34 9.80
C HIS A 154 11.56 9.95 8.40
N ARG A 155 12.53 9.45 7.60
CA ARG A 155 12.99 10.17 6.42
C ARG A 155 13.51 9.40 5.26
N GLY A 156 13.14 9.82 4.08
CA GLY A 156 13.53 9.31 2.79
C GLY A 156 12.35 8.64 2.11
N SER A 157 12.55 8.14 0.89
CA SER A 157 11.61 7.17 0.35
C SER A 157 11.50 5.97 1.28
N GLU A 158 10.40 5.26 1.24
CA GLU A 158 10.24 4.04 2.03
C GLU A 158 11.43 3.08 1.84
N GLU A 159 11.98 2.97 0.62
CA GLU A 159 13.17 2.15 0.34
C GLU A 159 14.41 2.60 1.11
N VAL A 160 14.65 3.91 1.19
CA VAL A 160 15.78 4.43 1.98
C VAL A 160 15.59 4.17 3.47
N CYS A 161 14.38 4.29 3.97
CA CYS A 161 14.08 3.99 5.38
C CYS A 161 14.16 2.49 5.65
N ALA A 162 13.78 1.65 4.69
CA ALA A 162 13.92 0.21 4.79
C ALA A 162 15.39 -0.22 4.88
N HIS A 163 16.26 0.35 4.04
CA HIS A 163 17.70 0.05 4.12
C HIS A 163 18.33 0.50 5.44
N ARG A 164 17.86 1.60 6.05
CA ARG A 164 18.31 2.00 7.38
C ARG A 164 17.93 1.03 8.47
N PHE A 165 16.78 0.40 8.37
CA PHE A 165 16.45 -0.67 9.29
C PHE A 165 17.47 -1.81 9.17
N LEU A 166 17.85 -2.18 7.95
CA LEU A 166 18.87 -3.19 7.69
C LEU A 166 20.24 -2.76 8.20
N ASP A 167 20.63 -1.50 7.99
CA ASP A 167 21.88 -0.93 8.53
C ASP A 167 21.88 -0.90 10.06
N TRP A 168 20.73 -0.60 10.67
CA TRP A 168 20.59 -0.66 12.12
C TRP A 168 20.73 -2.10 12.63
N LEU A 169 20.11 -3.08 11.98
CA LEU A 169 20.27 -4.50 12.30
C LEU A 169 21.72 -4.97 12.15
N ALA A 170 22.46 -4.43 11.19
CA ALA A 170 23.85 -4.77 10.94
C ALA A 170 24.80 -4.26 12.03
N THR A 171 24.43 -3.16 12.70
CA THR A 171 25.33 -2.45 13.63
C THR A 171 24.90 -2.52 15.10
N THR A 172 23.68 -2.90 15.38
CA THR A 172 23.16 -2.96 16.75
C THR A 172 23.79 -4.08 17.56
N PRO A 173 24.14 -3.84 18.83
CA PRO A 173 24.55 -4.90 19.77
C PRO A 173 23.35 -5.70 20.31
N ALA A 174 22.12 -5.24 20.09
CA ALA A 174 20.92 -5.90 20.54
C ALA A 174 20.69 -7.25 19.80
N ARG A 175 20.21 -8.23 20.52
CA ARG A 175 19.84 -9.53 19.94
C ARG A 175 18.47 -9.41 19.25
N TRP A 176 18.40 -9.73 17.99
CA TRP A 176 17.18 -9.56 17.22
C TRP A 176 16.73 -10.83 16.49
N LEU A 177 15.43 -10.95 16.34
CA LEU A 177 14.77 -11.96 15.51
C LEU A 177 13.81 -11.27 14.55
N VAL A 178 14.04 -11.45 13.26
CA VAL A 178 13.14 -11.00 12.17
C VAL A 178 12.44 -12.22 11.58
N VAL A 179 11.12 -12.22 11.57
CA VAL A 179 10.30 -13.24 10.91
C VAL A 179 9.68 -12.66 9.66
N LEU A 180 9.99 -13.25 8.50
CA LEU A 180 9.42 -12.93 7.19
C LEU A 180 8.39 -14.02 6.83
N ASP A 181 7.12 -13.75 7.08
CA ASP A 181 6.05 -14.71 6.89
C ASP A 181 5.42 -14.63 5.49
N ASP A 182 5.16 -15.78 4.86
CA ASP A 182 4.55 -15.97 3.53
C ASP A 182 5.33 -15.35 2.36
N VAL A 183 6.65 -15.50 2.34
CA VAL A 183 7.47 -15.08 1.18
C VAL A 183 7.02 -15.83 -0.07
N ARG A 184 6.45 -15.09 -1.04
CA ARG A 184 5.89 -15.66 -2.27
C ARG A 184 6.90 -15.73 -3.40
N ARG A 185 7.76 -14.74 -3.54
CA ARG A 185 8.81 -14.66 -4.54
C ARG A 185 10.13 -14.27 -3.88
N PRO A 186 11.18 -15.09 -3.98
CA PRO A 186 12.49 -14.75 -3.42
C PRO A 186 13.07 -13.44 -3.98
N SER A 187 12.71 -13.09 -5.23
CA SER A 187 13.09 -11.83 -5.86
C SER A 187 12.56 -10.58 -5.13
N ASP A 188 11.47 -10.71 -4.38
CA ASP A 188 10.90 -9.60 -3.62
C ASP A 188 11.79 -9.20 -2.43
N LEU A 189 12.70 -10.08 -2.01
CA LEU A 189 13.69 -9.86 -0.97
C LEU A 189 15.07 -9.47 -1.52
N HIS A 190 15.21 -9.27 -2.83
CA HIS A 190 16.47 -8.79 -3.39
C HIS A 190 16.86 -7.48 -2.68
N ASP A 191 18.09 -7.40 -2.13
CA ASP A 191 18.60 -6.27 -1.32
C ASP A 191 17.86 -5.98 0.00
N LEU A 192 16.89 -6.80 0.39
CA LEU A 192 16.10 -6.66 1.62
C LEU A 192 16.31 -7.79 2.63
N TRP A 193 17.24 -8.69 2.38
CA TRP A 193 17.57 -9.72 3.36
C TRP A 193 18.15 -9.10 4.62
N PRO A 194 17.68 -9.50 5.83
CA PRO A 194 18.33 -9.10 7.07
C PRO A 194 19.80 -9.51 7.08
N PRO A 195 20.68 -8.66 7.63
CA PRO A 195 22.12 -8.93 7.62
C PRO A 195 22.50 -10.12 8.49
N GLU A 196 23.53 -10.86 8.09
CA GLU A 196 24.09 -11.92 8.91
C GLU A 196 24.99 -11.32 9.99
N THR A 197 24.51 -11.28 11.21
CA THR A 197 25.24 -10.74 12.38
C THR A 197 25.30 -11.74 13.52
N PRO A 198 26.29 -11.65 14.41
CA PRO A 198 26.37 -12.53 15.57
C PRO A 198 25.17 -12.44 16.53
N THR A 199 24.45 -11.33 16.50
CA THR A 199 23.27 -11.07 17.35
C THR A 199 21.95 -11.32 16.66
N GLY A 200 21.96 -11.57 15.34
CA GLY A 200 20.80 -11.63 14.50
C GLY A 200 20.31 -13.03 14.17
N GLN A 201 18.99 -13.16 14.05
CA GLN A 201 18.33 -14.36 13.56
C GLN A 201 17.20 -13.97 12.59
N THR A 202 17.08 -14.71 11.50
CA THR A 202 16.00 -14.56 10.53
C THR A 202 15.25 -15.87 10.37
N VAL A 203 13.91 -15.83 10.45
CA VAL A 203 13.05 -16.97 10.14
C VAL A 203 12.16 -16.59 8.98
N VAL A 204 12.16 -17.39 7.93
CA VAL A 204 11.37 -17.18 6.72
C VAL A 204 10.36 -18.28 6.57
N THR A 205 9.11 -17.97 6.27
CA THR A 205 8.13 -18.98 5.83
C THR A 205 7.78 -18.78 4.37
N THR A 206 7.70 -19.88 3.63
CA THR A 206 7.40 -19.83 2.19
C THR A 206 6.75 -21.13 1.72
N ARG A 207 6.08 -21.09 0.58
CA ARG A 207 5.60 -22.30 -0.13
C ARG A 207 6.57 -22.75 -1.21
N ARG A 208 7.62 -21.99 -1.47
CA ARG A 208 8.57 -22.22 -2.56
C ARG A 208 9.80 -22.96 -2.06
N ARG A 209 10.45 -23.67 -3.00
CA ARG A 209 11.69 -24.43 -2.78
C ARG A 209 12.80 -23.95 -3.68
N ASP A 210 12.74 -22.68 -4.11
CA ASP A 210 13.69 -22.12 -5.05
C ASP A 210 15.13 -22.12 -4.49
N ALA A 211 16.09 -22.32 -5.38
CA ALA A 211 17.50 -22.23 -5.01
C ALA A 211 17.90 -20.84 -4.46
N ALA A 212 17.19 -19.79 -4.89
CA ALA A 212 17.39 -18.42 -4.41
C ALA A 212 17.12 -18.21 -2.91
N LEU A 213 16.47 -19.18 -2.24
CA LEU A 213 16.26 -19.20 -0.79
C LEU A 213 17.45 -19.80 -0.03
N ARG A 214 18.45 -20.33 -0.74
CA ARG A 214 19.64 -20.95 -0.20
C ARG A 214 20.83 -20.03 -0.42
N HIS A 215 21.27 -19.39 0.64
CA HIS A 215 22.49 -18.57 0.64
C HIS A 215 23.41 -19.00 1.80
N ALA A 216 24.62 -18.49 1.84
CA ALA A 216 25.54 -18.78 2.92
C ALA A 216 24.88 -18.42 4.27
N GLY A 217 25.06 -19.24 5.29
CA GLY A 217 24.42 -19.04 6.60
C GLY A 217 22.92 -19.36 6.67
N SER A 218 22.29 -19.83 5.57
CA SER A 218 20.88 -20.26 5.57
C SER A 218 20.72 -21.78 5.53
N ARG A 219 19.65 -22.26 6.17
CA ARG A 219 19.19 -23.66 6.03
C ARG A 219 17.69 -23.69 5.73
N VAL A 220 17.33 -24.53 4.79
CA VAL A 220 15.92 -24.75 4.41
C VAL A 220 15.42 -26.03 5.09
N TRP A 221 14.34 -25.91 5.86
CA TRP A 221 13.58 -27.02 6.41
C TRP A 221 12.34 -27.25 5.57
N ASP A 222 12.14 -28.49 5.16
CA ASP A 222 10.89 -28.89 4.51
C ASP A 222 9.87 -29.29 5.58
N VAL A 223 8.90 -28.39 5.81
CA VAL A 223 7.83 -28.62 6.79
C VAL A 223 6.78 -29.51 6.14
N GLY A 224 6.83 -30.78 6.48
CA GLY A 224 5.89 -31.80 6.01
C GLY A 224 4.53 -31.77 6.70
N LEU A 225 3.74 -32.78 6.43
CA LEU A 225 2.46 -33.06 7.09
C LEU A 225 2.68 -33.47 8.55
N PHE A 226 1.62 -33.57 9.34
CA PHE A 226 1.70 -34.21 10.64
C PHE A 226 2.03 -35.69 10.51
N HIS A 227 2.81 -36.19 11.45
CA HIS A 227 2.94 -37.64 11.61
C HIS A 227 1.58 -38.24 11.99
N PRO A 228 1.26 -39.48 11.61
CA PRO A 228 -0.02 -40.11 11.98
C PRO A 228 -0.38 -39.98 13.46
N ARG A 229 0.60 -40.16 14.36
CA ARG A 229 0.41 -40.00 15.80
C ARG A 229 0.07 -38.54 16.20
N GLU A 230 0.71 -37.56 15.57
CA GLU A 230 0.42 -36.14 15.81
C GLU A 230 -1.00 -35.78 15.36
N SER A 231 -1.44 -36.28 14.22
CA SER A 231 -2.78 -36.10 13.67
C SER A 231 -3.87 -36.62 14.60
N VAL A 232 -3.68 -37.85 15.09
CA VAL A 232 -4.61 -38.48 16.04
C VAL A 232 -4.63 -37.75 17.36
N ALA A 233 -3.45 -37.39 17.90
CA ALA A 233 -3.34 -36.63 19.14
C ALA A 233 -3.98 -35.23 19.02
N TYR A 234 -3.88 -34.59 17.84
CA TYR A 234 -4.55 -33.32 17.53
C TYR A 234 -6.07 -33.47 17.61
N LEU A 235 -6.65 -34.45 16.88
CA LEU A 235 -8.09 -34.71 16.89
C LEU A 235 -8.61 -35.07 18.30
N GLN A 236 -7.89 -35.90 19.01
CA GLN A 236 -8.24 -36.29 20.38
C GLN A 236 -8.28 -35.09 21.33
N ARG A 237 -7.29 -34.20 21.27
CA ARG A 237 -7.28 -32.98 22.07
C ARG A 237 -8.41 -32.02 21.70
N LYS A 238 -8.66 -31.83 20.41
CA LYS A 238 -9.71 -30.90 19.93
C LYS A 238 -11.11 -31.43 20.24
N LEU A 239 -11.32 -32.72 20.26
CA LEU A 239 -12.61 -33.36 20.56
C LEU A 239 -12.75 -33.76 22.05
N ALA A 240 -11.92 -33.18 22.92
CA ALA A 240 -11.94 -33.37 24.36
C ALA A 240 -11.72 -34.82 24.81
N ALA A 241 -10.93 -35.60 24.04
CA ALA A 241 -10.58 -37.01 24.29
C ALA A 241 -11.79 -37.93 24.47
N ASP A 242 -12.98 -37.57 23.95
CA ASP A 242 -14.16 -38.47 23.97
C ASP A 242 -13.91 -39.65 23.05
N ALA A 243 -13.72 -40.84 23.65
CA ALA A 243 -13.42 -42.06 22.92
C ALA A 243 -14.53 -42.46 21.93
N ARG A 244 -15.79 -42.10 22.19
CA ARG A 244 -16.89 -42.35 21.26
C ARG A 244 -16.77 -41.49 20.00
N ARG A 245 -16.30 -40.27 20.15
CA ARG A 245 -16.13 -39.33 19.00
C ARG A 245 -14.86 -39.60 18.23
N THR A 246 -13.81 -40.06 18.86
CA THR A 246 -12.46 -40.23 18.29
C THR A 246 -12.16 -41.66 17.80
N GLY A 247 -13.11 -42.61 17.88
CA GLY A 247 -12.89 -43.99 17.51
C GLY A 247 -12.30 -44.25 16.12
N ALA A 248 -12.67 -43.44 15.13
CA ALA A 248 -12.12 -43.47 13.77
C ALA A 248 -11.17 -42.32 13.47
N ALA A 249 -10.51 -41.74 14.47
CA ALA A 249 -9.63 -40.57 14.28
C ALA A 249 -8.43 -40.86 13.37
N ALA A 250 -7.91 -42.10 13.40
CA ALA A 250 -6.79 -42.51 12.54
C ALA A 250 -7.22 -42.56 11.06
N ASP A 251 -8.38 -43.16 10.78
CA ASP A 251 -8.90 -43.26 9.42
C ASP A 251 -9.28 -41.89 8.87
N LEU A 252 -9.89 -41.02 9.69
CA LEU A 252 -10.19 -39.67 9.33
C LEU A 252 -8.89 -38.87 9.06
N ALA A 253 -7.90 -38.96 9.93
CA ALA A 253 -6.62 -38.29 9.73
C ALA A 253 -5.93 -38.75 8.44
N HIS A 254 -6.00 -40.04 8.12
CA HIS A 254 -5.49 -40.57 6.87
C HIS A 254 -6.27 -40.05 5.67
N ALA A 255 -7.59 -40.02 5.72
CA ALA A 255 -8.44 -39.49 4.65
C ALA A 255 -8.19 -37.98 4.41
N LEU A 256 -7.89 -37.22 5.46
CA LEU A 256 -7.51 -35.80 5.38
C LEU A 256 -6.03 -35.60 5.04
N GLY A 257 -5.28 -36.65 4.74
CA GLY A 257 -3.88 -36.60 4.35
C GLY A 257 -2.96 -36.01 5.41
N HIS A 258 -3.31 -36.15 6.69
CA HIS A 258 -2.52 -35.61 7.82
C HIS A 258 -2.20 -34.11 7.73
N LEU A 259 -2.99 -33.34 6.99
CA LEU A 259 -2.78 -31.89 6.82
C LEU A 259 -3.32 -31.13 8.02
N PRO A 260 -2.49 -30.39 8.78
CA PRO A 260 -2.91 -29.69 10.00
C PRO A 260 -4.15 -28.81 9.83
N LEU A 261 -4.21 -28.06 8.72
CA LEU A 261 -5.35 -27.18 8.43
C LEU A 261 -6.64 -27.96 8.18
N ALA A 262 -6.56 -29.06 7.42
CA ALA A 262 -7.72 -29.90 7.16
C ALA A 262 -8.24 -30.58 8.44
N LEU A 263 -7.32 -31.04 9.29
CA LEU A 263 -7.66 -31.58 10.61
C LEU A 263 -8.33 -30.54 11.52
N ALA A 264 -7.83 -29.29 11.48
CA ALA A 264 -8.41 -28.19 12.27
C ALA A 264 -9.86 -27.91 11.85
N GLN A 265 -10.10 -27.86 10.55
CA GLN A 265 -11.43 -27.59 10.00
C GLN A 265 -12.38 -28.77 10.24
N ALA A 266 -11.91 -30.00 10.04
CA ALA A 266 -12.70 -31.18 10.36
C ALA A 266 -13.06 -31.23 11.84
N ALA A 267 -12.11 -30.93 12.74
CA ALA A 267 -12.37 -30.92 14.18
C ALA A 267 -13.39 -29.85 14.56
N ALA A 268 -13.33 -28.66 13.97
CA ALA A 268 -14.32 -27.63 14.18
C ALA A 268 -15.73 -28.07 13.72
N TYR A 269 -15.82 -28.65 12.52
CA TYR A 269 -17.08 -29.21 12.00
C TYR A 269 -17.66 -30.30 12.90
N LEU A 270 -16.80 -31.25 13.33
CA LEU A 270 -17.18 -32.32 14.25
C LEU A 270 -17.70 -31.78 15.59
N ALA A 271 -17.03 -30.76 16.13
CA ALA A 271 -17.43 -30.12 17.40
C ALA A 271 -18.80 -29.45 17.29
N ASP A 272 -19.00 -28.65 16.24
CA ASP A 272 -20.24 -27.91 15.98
C ASP A 272 -21.44 -28.83 15.75
N ARG A 273 -21.23 -29.96 15.06
CA ARG A 273 -22.29 -30.89 14.71
C ARG A 273 -22.46 -32.06 15.67
N HIS A 274 -21.64 -32.12 16.72
CA HIS A 274 -21.62 -33.26 17.65
C HIS A 274 -21.43 -34.64 16.96
N LEU A 275 -20.69 -34.66 15.83
CA LEU A 275 -20.44 -35.86 15.06
C LEU A 275 -19.24 -36.64 15.59
N THR A 276 -19.22 -37.91 15.27
CA THR A 276 -18.05 -38.79 15.41
C THR A 276 -17.13 -38.66 14.21
N CYS A 277 -15.86 -39.05 14.37
CA CYS A 277 -14.91 -39.11 13.25
C CYS A 277 -15.40 -40.08 12.14
N ALA A 278 -16.08 -41.17 12.51
CA ALA A 278 -16.63 -42.10 11.54
C ALA A 278 -17.76 -41.50 10.69
N GLU A 279 -18.69 -40.77 11.31
CA GLU A 279 -19.78 -40.10 10.60
C GLU A 279 -19.29 -39.03 9.67
N TYR A 280 -18.28 -38.24 10.11
CA TYR A 280 -17.65 -37.23 9.26
C TYR A 280 -16.91 -37.87 8.09
N LEU A 281 -16.16 -38.96 8.33
CA LEU A 281 -15.45 -39.70 7.30
C LEU A 281 -16.39 -40.19 6.21
N ALA A 282 -17.55 -40.73 6.58
CA ALA A 282 -18.56 -41.15 5.63
C ALA A 282 -19.05 -40.01 4.73
N ARG A 283 -19.37 -38.86 5.33
CA ARG A 283 -19.78 -37.62 4.58
C ARG A 283 -18.67 -37.10 3.70
N PHE A 284 -17.45 -37.06 4.23
CA PHE A 284 -16.28 -36.59 3.50
C PHE A 284 -16.00 -37.45 2.26
N THR A 285 -16.06 -38.75 2.38
CA THR A 285 -15.81 -39.70 1.28
C THR A 285 -16.87 -39.55 0.16
N ASP A 286 -18.13 -39.36 0.54
CA ASP A 286 -19.21 -39.08 -0.40
C ASP A 286 -18.99 -37.79 -1.18
N ARG A 287 -18.64 -36.73 -0.48
CA ARG A 287 -18.36 -35.42 -1.08
C ARG A 287 -17.12 -35.44 -1.98
N GLN A 288 -16.08 -36.13 -1.59
CA GLN A 288 -14.89 -36.30 -2.41
C GLN A 288 -15.20 -36.95 -3.77
N ARG A 289 -16.09 -37.94 -3.81
CA ARG A 289 -16.53 -38.58 -5.06
C ARG A 289 -17.25 -37.55 -5.96
N THR A 290 -18.08 -36.70 -5.41
CA THR A 290 -18.80 -35.66 -6.12
C THR A 290 -17.86 -34.66 -6.76
N LEU A 291 -16.87 -34.16 -6.01
CA LEU A 291 -15.86 -33.20 -6.50
C LEU A 291 -14.90 -33.85 -7.51
N ALA A 292 -14.48 -35.08 -7.28
CA ALA A 292 -13.62 -35.81 -8.22
C ALA A 292 -14.27 -35.99 -9.61
N SER A 293 -15.61 -36.07 -9.66
CA SER A 293 -16.32 -36.18 -10.94
C SER A 293 -16.41 -34.85 -11.71
N VAL A 294 -16.23 -33.71 -11.03
CA VAL A 294 -16.29 -32.35 -11.60
C VAL A 294 -14.91 -31.82 -12.01
N LEU A 295 -13.81 -32.43 -11.54
CA LEU A 295 -12.42 -32.03 -11.80
C LEU A 295 -11.63 -33.10 -12.55
N PRO A 296 -11.93 -33.43 -13.82
CA PRO A 296 -11.40 -34.63 -14.45
C PRO A 296 -9.93 -34.59 -14.90
N GLU A 297 -9.21 -33.46 -14.98
CA GLU A 297 -7.94 -33.41 -15.70
C GLU A 297 -6.69 -32.89 -14.94
N GLN A 298 -6.70 -32.72 -13.65
CA GLN A 298 -5.48 -32.39 -12.91
C GLN A 298 -4.75 -33.62 -12.32
N ALA A 299 -4.85 -34.73 -12.96
CA ALA A 299 -4.22 -36.00 -12.55
C ALA A 299 -2.68 -36.05 -12.70
N ALA A 300 -2.05 -34.95 -13.13
CA ALA A 300 -0.59 -34.89 -13.30
C ALA A 300 0.18 -34.32 -12.10
N LEU A 301 -0.52 -33.94 -11.01
CA LEU A 301 0.13 -33.51 -9.76
C LEU A 301 -0.05 -34.65 -8.73
N PRO A 302 0.99 -34.99 -7.94
CA PRO A 302 0.91 -36.09 -6.96
C PRO A 302 0.03 -35.74 -5.75
N ASP A 303 -1.18 -35.18 -5.97
CA ASP A 303 -1.93 -34.47 -4.96
C ASP A 303 -3.29 -35.09 -4.66
N ARG A 304 -3.29 -36.33 -4.17
CA ARG A 304 -4.44 -36.87 -3.42
C ARG A 304 -4.86 -35.88 -2.29
N HIS A 305 -3.92 -35.09 -1.77
CA HIS A 305 -4.16 -34.12 -0.71
C HIS A 305 -4.99 -32.91 -1.13
N ARG A 306 -4.87 -32.46 -2.37
CA ARG A 306 -5.58 -31.25 -2.85
C ARG A 306 -7.08 -31.47 -2.99
N THR A 307 -7.47 -32.62 -3.51
CA THR A 307 -8.87 -33.04 -3.61
C THR A 307 -9.48 -33.28 -2.22
N THR A 308 -8.72 -33.91 -1.33
CA THR A 308 -9.12 -34.19 0.04
C THR A 308 -9.42 -32.95 0.83
N VAL A 309 -8.55 -31.93 0.72
CA VAL A 309 -8.70 -30.66 1.43
C VAL A 309 -9.89 -29.87 0.90
N ALA A 310 -10.08 -29.82 -0.41
CA ALA A 310 -11.24 -29.16 -1.03
C ALA A 310 -12.57 -29.76 -0.52
N ALA A 311 -12.69 -31.08 -0.47
CA ALA A 311 -13.88 -31.74 0.08
C ALA A 311 -14.15 -31.35 1.55
N THR A 312 -13.10 -31.22 2.37
CA THR A 312 -13.24 -30.79 3.76
C THR A 312 -13.80 -29.37 3.84
N TRP A 313 -13.31 -28.49 2.99
CA TRP A 313 -13.76 -27.08 3.01
C TRP A 313 -15.17 -26.91 2.49
N SER A 314 -15.56 -27.63 1.41
CA SER A 314 -16.94 -27.59 0.89
C SER A 314 -17.96 -27.94 1.95
N LEU A 315 -17.71 -28.99 2.75
CA LEU A 315 -18.59 -29.37 3.87
C LEU A 315 -18.67 -28.25 4.94
N SER A 316 -17.55 -27.61 5.23
CA SER A 316 -17.51 -26.53 6.21
C SER A 316 -18.19 -25.27 5.70
N VAL A 317 -18.02 -24.94 4.41
CA VAL A 317 -18.70 -23.80 3.75
C VAL A 317 -20.21 -24.02 3.72
N GLU A 318 -20.67 -25.22 3.30
CA GLU A 318 -22.11 -25.55 3.32
C GLU A 318 -22.71 -25.42 4.72
N LEU A 319 -21.96 -25.86 5.74
CA LEU A 319 -22.45 -25.72 7.10
C LEU A 319 -22.51 -24.26 7.53
N ALA A 320 -21.46 -23.47 7.24
CA ALA A 320 -21.45 -22.04 7.55
C ALA A 320 -22.64 -21.32 6.89
N ASP A 321 -22.95 -21.70 5.65
CA ASP A 321 -24.00 -21.08 4.85
C ASP A 321 -25.43 -21.45 5.31
N ARG A 322 -25.56 -22.55 6.08
CA ARG A 322 -26.82 -22.94 6.72
C ARG A 322 -27.04 -22.32 8.09
N LEU A 323 -25.99 -21.75 8.71
CA LEU A 323 -26.13 -21.02 9.96
C LEU A 323 -26.75 -19.64 9.72
N GLU A 324 -27.43 -19.10 10.73
CA GLU A 324 -27.99 -17.76 10.64
C GLU A 324 -26.86 -16.70 10.71
N PRO A 325 -26.87 -15.78 9.77
CA PRO A 325 -27.81 -15.55 8.66
C PRO A 325 -27.56 -16.52 7.47
N ALA A 326 -28.54 -17.39 7.19
CA ALA A 326 -28.39 -18.40 6.17
C ALA A 326 -28.23 -17.80 4.76
N GLY A 327 -27.41 -18.46 3.91
CA GLY A 327 -27.16 -18.08 2.52
C GLY A 327 -26.20 -16.91 2.33
N LEU A 328 -25.53 -16.41 3.39
CA LEU A 328 -24.61 -15.29 3.30
C LEU A 328 -23.13 -15.66 3.48
N ALA A 329 -22.83 -16.78 4.13
CA ALA A 329 -21.46 -17.16 4.44
C ALA A 329 -20.66 -17.55 3.19
N ALA A 330 -21.24 -18.33 2.29
CA ALA A 330 -20.59 -18.75 1.05
C ALA A 330 -20.32 -17.59 0.09
N PRO A 331 -21.27 -16.68 -0.23
CA PRO A 331 -21.00 -15.49 -1.06
C PRO A 331 -19.97 -14.55 -0.43
N LEU A 332 -19.99 -14.39 0.89
CA LEU A 332 -19.01 -13.55 1.59
C LEU A 332 -17.60 -14.15 1.54
N LEU A 333 -17.50 -15.48 1.67
CA LEU A 333 -16.23 -16.19 1.51
C LEU A 333 -15.73 -16.12 0.06
N ALA A 334 -16.62 -16.10 -0.93
CA ALA A 334 -16.27 -15.89 -2.33
C ALA A 334 -15.67 -14.49 -2.56
N ALA A 335 -16.24 -13.45 -1.95
CA ALA A 335 -15.67 -12.11 -1.98
C ALA A 335 -14.27 -12.06 -1.34
N LEU A 336 -14.12 -12.69 -0.18
CA LEU A 336 -12.83 -12.84 0.51
C LEU A 336 -11.80 -13.65 -0.31
N ALA A 337 -12.27 -14.56 -1.14
CA ALA A 337 -11.39 -15.39 -1.97
C ALA A 337 -10.68 -14.60 -3.09
N LEU A 338 -11.15 -13.42 -3.42
CA LEU A 338 -10.54 -12.51 -4.40
C LEU A 338 -9.52 -11.53 -3.78
N LEU A 339 -9.42 -11.49 -2.46
CA LEU A 339 -8.65 -10.50 -1.70
C LEU A 339 -7.39 -11.09 -1.05
N ASP A 340 -6.58 -10.25 -0.41
CA ASP A 340 -5.34 -10.69 0.23
C ASP A 340 -5.61 -11.68 1.38
N PRO A 341 -5.02 -12.88 1.37
CA PRO A 341 -5.18 -13.86 2.44
C PRO A 341 -4.68 -13.37 3.81
N ASN A 342 -3.79 -12.38 3.84
CA ASN A 342 -3.14 -11.91 5.06
C ASN A 342 -3.97 -10.87 5.84
N GLY A 343 -4.96 -10.27 5.21
CA GLY A 343 -5.87 -9.37 5.91
C GLY A 343 -6.73 -8.51 5.01
N VAL A 344 -8.03 -8.64 5.20
CA VAL A 344 -9.04 -7.80 4.56
C VAL A 344 -9.66 -6.91 5.63
N PRO A 345 -9.64 -5.58 5.51
CA PRO A 345 -10.32 -4.72 6.47
C PRO A 345 -11.81 -5.07 6.53
N LEU A 346 -12.35 -5.18 7.72
CA LEU A 346 -13.77 -5.49 7.91
C LEU A 346 -14.68 -4.48 7.19
N ASP A 347 -14.26 -3.21 7.17
CA ASP A 347 -15.01 -2.14 6.53
C ASP A 347 -15.20 -2.37 5.03
N VAL A 348 -14.28 -3.04 4.35
CA VAL A 348 -14.44 -3.42 2.93
C VAL A 348 -15.62 -4.37 2.75
N LEU A 349 -15.77 -5.33 3.66
CA LEU A 349 -16.79 -6.38 3.60
C LEU A 349 -18.20 -5.90 3.98
N THR A 350 -18.28 -4.74 4.60
CA THR A 350 -19.55 -4.11 5.02
C THR A 350 -19.92 -2.89 4.18
N THR A 351 -19.22 -2.66 3.07
CA THR A 351 -19.51 -1.58 2.13
C THR A 351 -20.80 -1.84 1.34
N PRO A 352 -21.49 -0.77 0.88
CA PRO A 352 -22.70 -0.92 0.06
C PRO A 352 -22.54 -1.84 -1.16
N PRO A 353 -21.43 -1.84 -1.93
CA PRO A 353 -21.25 -2.77 -3.06
C PRO A 353 -21.26 -4.24 -2.66
N VAL A 354 -20.54 -4.61 -1.60
CA VAL A 354 -20.55 -6.00 -1.09
C VAL A 354 -21.92 -6.36 -0.57
N LEU A 355 -22.55 -5.49 0.24
CA LEU A 355 -23.90 -5.75 0.75
C LEU A 355 -24.94 -5.87 -0.38
N ALA A 356 -24.79 -5.13 -1.47
CA ALA A 356 -25.65 -5.26 -2.66
C ALA A 356 -25.44 -6.62 -3.35
N HIS A 357 -24.20 -7.07 -3.48
CA HIS A 357 -23.89 -8.39 -4.03
C HIS A 357 -24.46 -9.50 -3.15
N LEU A 358 -24.26 -9.43 -1.84
CA LEU A 358 -24.82 -10.41 -0.89
C LEU A 358 -26.35 -10.47 -0.94
N ARG A 359 -27.03 -9.33 -1.09
CA ARG A 359 -28.50 -9.28 -1.29
C ARG A 359 -28.93 -9.95 -2.60
N HIS A 360 -28.16 -9.73 -3.65
CA HIS A 360 -28.48 -10.30 -4.97
C HIS A 360 -28.37 -11.83 -4.97
N VAL A 361 -27.35 -12.38 -4.33
CA VAL A 361 -27.08 -13.83 -4.27
C VAL A 361 -27.87 -14.52 -3.15
N GLY A 362 -27.95 -13.90 -1.98
CA GLY A 362 -28.56 -14.48 -0.77
C GLY A 362 -30.07 -14.27 -0.63
N GLY A 363 -30.69 -13.44 -1.48
CA GLY A 363 -32.16 -13.33 -1.60
C GLY A 363 -32.88 -12.64 -0.44
N GLY A 364 -32.25 -11.67 0.27
CA GLY A 364 -32.89 -10.98 1.39
C GLY A 364 -32.28 -9.61 1.70
N ALA A 365 -32.86 -8.90 2.67
CA ALA A 365 -32.26 -7.68 3.19
C ALA A 365 -30.95 -8.01 3.91
N VAL A 366 -29.83 -7.43 3.46
CA VAL A 366 -28.50 -7.60 4.07
C VAL A 366 -27.96 -6.25 4.47
N ASP A 367 -27.62 -6.11 5.73
CA ASP A 367 -26.94 -4.97 6.33
C ASP A 367 -25.55 -5.35 6.87
N ALA A 368 -24.85 -4.39 7.44
CA ALA A 368 -23.51 -4.60 7.94
C ALA A 368 -23.47 -5.58 9.13
N GLU A 369 -24.54 -5.66 9.94
CA GLU A 369 -24.64 -6.55 11.08
C GLU A 369 -24.73 -8.01 10.60
N ARG A 370 -25.64 -8.29 9.69
CA ARG A 370 -25.78 -9.63 9.09
C ARG A 370 -24.53 -10.09 8.35
N ALA A 371 -23.79 -9.18 7.70
CA ALA A 371 -22.50 -9.51 7.10
C ALA A 371 -21.44 -9.91 8.15
N ARG A 372 -21.42 -9.24 9.31
CA ARG A 372 -20.55 -9.62 10.43
C ARG A 372 -20.95 -10.96 11.06
N ASP A 373 -22.24 -11.22 11.18
CA ASP A 373 -22.73 -12.51 11.67
C ASP A 373 -22.35 -13.65 10.73
N ALA A 374 -22.41 -13.44 9.41
CA ALA A 374 -21.92 -14.41 8.43
C ALA A 374 -20.41 -14.65 8.54
N LEU A 375 -19.61 -13.61 8.82
CA LEU A 375 -18.18 -13.76 9.13
C LEU A 375 -17.97 -14.57 10.42
N THR A 376 -18.80 -14.40 11.42
CA THR A 376 -18.77 -15.17 12.66
C THR A 376 -19.06 -16.64 12.41
N CYS A 377 -19.98 -16.95 11.49
CA CYS A 377 -20.24 -18.33 11.06
C CYS A 377 -19.02 -18.96 10.39
N LEU A 378 -18.36 -18.22 9.50
CA LEU A 378 -17.10 -18.65 8.86
C LEU A 378 -15.97 -18.86 9.87
N HIS A 379 -15.86 -17.94 10.85
CA HIS A 379 -14.85 -18.02 11.91
C HIS A 379 -15.04 -19.26 12.80
N ARG A 380 -16.27 -19.55 13.23
CA ARG A 380 -16.62 -20.74 14.04
C ARG A 380 -16.17 -22.03 13.38
N LEU A 381 -16.17 -22.08 12.05
CA LEU A 381 -15.76 -23.27 11.30
C LEU A 381 -14.30 -23.21 10.82
N SER A 382 -13.49 -22.31 11.35
CA SER A 382 -12.06 -22.14 11.04
C SER A 382 -11.76 -21.83 9.57
N LEU A 383 -12.74 -21.36 8.81
CA LEU A 383 -12.58 -20.93 7.42
C LEU A 383 -11.91 -19.58 7.31
N VAL A 384 -12.15 -18.71 8.28
CA VAL A 384 -11.52 -17.41 8.41
C VAL A 384 -10.94 -17.21 9.82
N THR A 385 -9.97 -16.33 9.95
CA THR A 385 -9.51 -15.83 11.24
C THR A 385 -9.93 -14.37 11.37
N PHE A 386 -10.65 -14.06 12.41
CA PHE A 386 -11.24 -12.75 12.67
C PHE A 386 -11.23 -12.47 14.17
N ASP A 387 -10.78 -11.28 14.55
CA ASP A 387 -10.85 -10.78 15.92
C ASP A 387 -11.80 -9.57 15.96
N PRO A 388 -13.05 -9.77 16.44
CA PRO A 388 -14.03 -8.69 16.50
C PRO A 388 -13.68 -7.62 17.54
N ALA A 389 -12.82 -7.90 18.51
CA ALA A 389 -12.41 -6.95 19.54
C ALA A 389 -11.30 -5.99 19.07
N SER A 390 -10.68 -6.26 17.92
CA SER A 390 -9.66 -5.38 17.37
C SER A 390 -10.29 -4.12 16.77
N PRO A 391 -9.85 -2.91 17.15
CA PRO A 391 -10.35 -1.65 16.58
C PRO A 391 -10.08 -1.51 15.08
N ARG A 392 -9.17 -2.33 14.55
CA ARG A 392 -8.89 -2.49 13.11
C ARG A 392 -9.12 -3.95 12.73
N ALA A 393 -10.34 -4.41 12.94
CA ALA A 393 -10.70 -5.79 12.65
C ALA A 393 -10.31 -6.17 11.21
N SER A 394 -9.50 -7.22 11.11
CA SER A 394 -8.99 -7.73 9.83
C SER A 394 -9.38 -9.19 9.72
N VAL A 395 -9.97 -9.53 8.59
CA VAL A 395 -10.36 -10.89 8.26
C VAL A 395 -9.28 -11.56 7.44
N ARG A 396 -8.82 -12.74 7.86
CA ARG A 396 -7.81 -13.54 7.17
C ARG A 396 -8.40 -14.84 6.69
N VAL A 397 -8.04 -15.23 5.47
CA VAL A 397 -8.46 -16.49 4.87
C VAL A 397 -7.22 -17.23 4.39
N HIS A 398 -7.15 -18.52 4.69
CA HIS A 398 -6.02 -19.29 4.19
C HIS A 398 -6.06 -19.37 2.65
N ALA A 399 -4.91 -19.11 1.99
CA ALA A 399 -4.84 -19.03 0.53
C ALA A 399 -5.30 -20.29 -0.22
N LEU A 400 -5.23 -21.48 0.42
CA LEU A 400 -5.80 -22.70 -0.18
C LEU A 400 -7.33 -22.73 -0.10
N VAL A 401 -7.92 -22.20 0.98
CA VAL A 401 -9.38 -22.04 1.08
C VAL A 401 -9.85 -21.10 -0.01
N GLN A 402 -9.19 -19.95 -0.17
CA GLN A 402 -9.48 -19.00 -1.25
C GLN A 402 -9.39 -19.67 -2.63
N ARG A 403 -8.36 -20.50 -2.84
CA ARG A 403 -8.19 -21.20 -4.12
C ARG A 403 -9.32 -22.19 -4.37
N ALA A 404 -9.68 -22.99 -3.38
CA ALA A 404 -10.78 -23.96 -3.52
C ALA A 404 -12.11 -23.25 -3.81
N VAL A 405 -12.39 -22.14 -3.11
CA VAL A 405 -13.59 -21.34 -3.35
C VAL A 405 -13.61 -20.76 -4.77
N ARG A 406 -12.48 -20.22 -5.25
CA ARG A 406 -12.40 -19.70 -6.63
C ARG A 406 -12.60 -20.80 -7.69
N ASP A 407 -12.05 -21.98 -7.45
CA ASP A 407 -12.15 -23.11 -8.39
C ASP A 407 -13.61 -23.66 -8.48
N GLU A 408 -14.42 -23.46 -7.44
CA GLU A 408 -15.84 -23.86 -7.39
C GLU A 408 -16.81 -22.74 -7.78
N TYR A 409 -16.39 -21.46 -7.80
CA TYR A 409 -17.27 -20.34 -8.03
C TYR A 409 -17.68 -20.25 -9.51
N PRO A 410 -18.99 -20.06 -9.82
CA PRO A 410 -19.47 -19.98 -11.20
C PRO A 410 -18.80 -18.87 -11.98
N ALA A 411 -18.33 -19.17 -13.19
CA ALA A 411 -17.56 -18.21 -14.00
C ALA A 411 -18.39 -16.98 -14.42
N ASP A 412 -19.68 -17.16 -14.63
CA ASP A 412 -20.62 -16.11 -14.99
C ASP A 412 -20.89 -15.08 -13.88
N LEU A 413 -20.79 -15.51 -12.62
CA LEU A 413 -20.90 -14.64 -11.45
C LEU A 413 -19.55 -14.01 -11.05
N GLY A 414 -18.45 -14.57 -11.54
CA GLY A 414 -17.09 -14.16 -11.17
C GLY A 414 -16.77 -12.72 -11.54
N ASP A 415 -17.14 -12.28 -12.74
CA ASP A 415 -16.90 -10.91 -13.21
C ASP A 415 -17.71 -9.89 -12.42
N THR A 416 -18.95 -10.20 -12.09
CA THR A 416 -19.84 -9.34 -11.29
C THR A 416 -19.33 -9.21 -9.86
N LEU A 417 -18.91 -10.33 -9.25
CA LEU A 417 -18.30 -10.33 -7.92
C LEU A 417 -17.00 -9.54 -7.89
N ALA A 418 -16.11 -9.74 -8.88
CA ALA A 418 -14.83 -9.03 -8.96
C ALA A 418 -15.03 -7.51 -9.03
N ARG A 419 -16.00 -7.05 -9.83
CA ARG A 419 -16.33 -5.61 -9.90
C ARG A 419 -16.95 -5.09 -8.61
N ALA A 420 -17.83 -5.84 -7.97
CA ALA A 420 -18.42 -5.46 -6.67
C ALA A 420 -17.34 -5.36 -5.57
N VAL A 421 -16.35 -6.26 -5.55
CA VAL A 421 -15.22 -6.22 -4.63
C VAL A 421 -14.29 -5.05 -4.95
N ALA A 422 -14.09 -4.73 -6.22
CA ALA A 422 -13.32 -3.55 -6.64
C ALA A 422 -13.98 -2.25 -6.22
N ASP A 423 -15.30 -2.13 -6.39
CA ASP A 423 -16.10 -1.00 -5.91
C ASP A 423 -16.03 -0.88 -4.37
N ALA A 424 -16.04 -2.00 -3.67
CA ALA A 424 -15.92 -2.05 -2.21
C ALA A 424 -14.57 -1.53 -1.73
N LEU A 425 -13.49 -1.93 -2.38
CA LEU A 425 -12.14 -1.40 -2.10
C LEU A 425 -12.08 0.10 -2.33
N LEU A 426 -12.63 0.60 -3.46
CA LEU A 426 -12.69 2.03 -3.74
C LEU A 426 -13.52 2.80 -2.71
N HIS A 427 -14.64 2.22 -2.27
CA HIS A 427 -15.49 2.83 -1.26
C HIS A 427 -14.79 2.97 0.09
N ALA A 428 -14.03 1.94 0.48
CA ALA A 428 -13.24 1.95 1.72
C ALA A 428 -11.94 2.76 1.59
N TRP A 429 -11.52 3.12 0.37
CA TRP A 429 -10.28 3.84 0.14
C TRP A 429 -10.46 5.34 0.42
N PRO A 430 -9.80 5.90 1.43
CA PRO A 430 -9.93 7.32 1.71
C PRO A 430 -9.38 8.17 0.56
N ALA A 431 -9.99 9.32 0.30
CA ALA A 431 -9.53 10.25 -0.74
C ALA A 431 -8.08 10.69 -0.50
N VAL A 432 -7.71 10.89 0.77
CA VAL A 432 -6.37 11.20 1.24
C VAL A 432 -5.91 10.09 2.19
N GLU A 433 -4.73 9.54 1.93
CA GLU A 433 -4.18 8.39 2.65
C GLU A 433 -3.43 8.83 3.91
N HIS A 434 -4.16 9.28 4.94
CA HIS A 434 -3.57 9.65 6.22
C HIS A 434 -3.06 8.44 7.03
N ASP A 435 -3.69 7.28 6.90
CA ASP A 435 -3.30 6.04 7.55
C ASP A 435 -2.50 5.17 6.59
N ALA A 436 -1.18 5.23 6.70
CA ALA A 436 -0.27 4.47 5.85
C ALA A 436 -0.47 2.94 5.99
N ALA A 437 -0.88 2.45 7.17
CA ALA A 437 -1.13 1.03 7.39
C ALA A 437 -2.40 0.56 6.68
N LEU A 438 -3.46 1.38 6.71
CA LEU A 438 -4.69 1.11 5.97
C LEU A 438 -4.42 1.17 4.45
N ALA A 439 -3.73 2.21 3.98
CA ALA A 439 -3.39 2.35 2.56
C ALA A 439 -2.57 1.15 2.04
N LYS A 440 -1.57 0.70 2.81
CA LYS A 440 -0.81 -0.52 2.51
C LYS A 440 -1.72 -1.74 2.40
N THR A 441 -2.63 -1.92 3.35
CA THR A 441 -3.55 -3.07 3.35
C THR A 441 -4.50 -3.02 2.15
N LEU A 442 -5.02 -1.84 1.81
CA LEU A 442 -5.88 -1.67 0.63
C LEU A 442 -5.11 -1.93 -0.67
N ARG A 443 -3.85 -1.47 -0.79
CA ARG A 443 -2.98 -1.78 -1.93
C ARG A 443 -2.74 -3.29 -2.08
N ALA A 444 -2.45 -4.01 -1.00
CA ALA A 444 -2.26 -5.45 -1.04
C ALA A 444 -3.51 -6.19 -1.52
N ASN A 445 -4.69 -5.77 -1.03
CA ASN A 445 -5.97 -6.32 -1.47
C ASN A 445 -6.27 -6.00 -2.95
N ALA A 446 -6.01 -4.77 -3.39
CA ALA A 446 -6.18 -4.37 -4.78
C ALA A 446 -5.24 -5.13 -5.72
N SER A 447 -3.96 -5.29 -5.33
CA SER A 447 -2.99 -6.10 -6.09
C SER A 447 -3.46 -7.54 -6.24
N THR A 448 -3.93 -8.16 -5.15
CA THR A 448 -4.43 -9.54 -5.20
C THR A 448 -5.66 -9.66 -6.10
N LEU A 449 -6.61 -8.74 -6.01
CA LEU A 449 -7.78 -8.74 -6.87
C LEU A 449 -7.41 -8.58 -8.35
N ILE A 450 -6.50 -7.66 -8.66
CA ILE A 450 -5.99 -7.44 -10.02
C ILE A 450 -5.30 -8.70 -10.57
N ASP A 451 -4.49 -9.35 -9.75
CA ASP A 451 -3.78 -10.59 -10.13
C ASP A 451 -4.72 -11.78 -10.35
N VAL A 452 -5.83 -11.85 -9.61
CA VAL A 452 -6.77 -12.98 -9.64
C VAL A 452 -7.86 -12.77 -10.67
N ALA A 453 -8.41 -11.57 -10.76
CA ALA A 453 -9.61 -11.27 -11.55
C ALA A 453 -9.41 -10.08 -12.51
N GLY A 454 -8.16 -9.75 -12.86
CA GLY A 454 -7.84 -8.63 -13.71
C GLY A 454 -8.67 -8.52 -14.99
N PRO A 455 -8.83 -9.59 -15.80
CA PRO A 455 -9.65 -9.55 -17.01
C PRO A 455 -11.08 -9.03 -16.80
N ALA A 456 -11.70 -9.26 -15.63
CA ALA A 456 -13.01 -8.71 -15.29
C ALA A 456 -12.96 -7.19 -15.04
N LEU A 457 -11.80 -6.68 -14.59
CA LEU A 457 -11.62 -5.27 -14.26
C LEU A 457 -11.32 -4.40 -15.50
N TRP A 458 -11.01 -5.00 -16.65
CA TRP A 458 -10.82 -4.29 -17.93
C TRP A 458 -11.49 -5.00 -19.10
N SER A 459 -12.70 -5.55 -18.88
CA SER A 459 -13.46 -6.26 -19.92
C SER A 459 -14.02 -5.33 -21.00
N SER A 460 -14.61 -4.20 -20.63
CA SER A 460 -15.16 -3.16 -21.51
C SER A 460 -14.53 -1.78 -21.26
N GLU A 461 -14.07 -1.54 -20.07
CA GLU A 461 -13.40 -0.35 -19.59
C GLU A 461 -12.54 -0.73 -18.38
N CYS A 462 -11.50 0.02 -18.07
CA CYS A 462 -10.72 -0.20 -16.86
C CYS A 462 -11.49 0.29 -15.64
N HIS A 463 -11.66 -0.59 -14.68
CA HIS A 463 -12.23 -0.22 -13.38
C HIS A 463 -11.35 0.81 -12.68
N HIS A 464 -11.92 1.80 -12.03
CA HIS A 464 -11.19 2.89 -11.37
C HIS A 464 -10.17 2.41 -10.31
N LEU A 465 -10.40 1.24 -9.69
CA LEU A 465 -9.47 0.63 -8.75
C LEU A 465 -8.08 0.41 -9.35
N VAL A 466 -8.02 0.07 -10.64
CA VAL A 466 -6.75 -0.18 -11.36
C VAL A 466 -5.86 1.06 -11.34
N PHE A 467 -6.47 2.23 -11.58
CA PHE A 467 -5.76 3.51 -11.52
C PHE A 467 -5.50 3.96 -10.08
N ARG A 468 -6.46 3.73 -9.18
CA ARG A 468 -6.29 4.08 -7.75
C ARG A 468 -5.11 3.34 -7.13
N HIS A 469 -4.99 2.03 -7.41
CA HIS A 469 -3.87 1.21 -6.92
C HIS A 469 -2.51 1.74 -7.44
N GLY A 470 -2.38 1.92 -8.75
CA GLY A 470 -1.11 2.38 -9.33
C GLY A 470 -0.71 3.79 -8.89
N ASN A 471 -1.66 4.70 -8.74
CA ASN A 471 -1.38 6.05 -8.25
C ASN A 471 -1.03 6.04 -6.76
N SER A 472 -1.71 5.26 -5.93
CA SER A 472 -1.40 5.11 -4.51
C SER A 472 0.03 4.59 -4.27
N LEU A 473 0.54 3.70 -5.12
CA LEU A 473 1.96 3.30 -5.09
C LEU A 473 2.89 4.51 -5.26
N GLY A 474 2.65 5.30 -6.30
CA GLY A 474 3.48 6.47 -6.59
C GLY A 474 3.37 7.56 -5.52
N ASP A 475 2.15 7.84 -5.07
CA ASP A 475 1.85 8.86 -4.06
C ASP A 475 2.45 8.51 -2.68
N SER A 476 2.62 7.22 -2.38
CA SER A 476 3.35 6.76 -1.19
C SER A 476 4.88 6.83 -1.31
N GLY A 477 5.41 7.34 -2.44
CA GLY A 477 6.85 7.45 -2.70
C GLY A 477 7.46 6.24 -3.41
N GLN A 478 6.67 5.21 -3.73
CA GLN A 478 7.11 4.02 -4.45
C GLN A 478 7.02 4.22 -5.98
N VAL A 479 7.66 5.26 -6.46
CA VAL A 479 7.55 5.74 -7.86
C VAL A 479 7.97 4.67 -8.87
N THR A 480 9.03 3.92 -8.57
CA THR A 480 9.50 2.83 -9.42
C THR A 480 8.50 1.67 -9.48
N ALA A 481 7.84 1.36 -8.35
CA ALA A 481 6.80 0.35 -8.31
C ALA A 481 5.58 0.76 -9.14
N ALA A 482 5.14 2.03 -9.03
CA ALA A 482 4.05 2.58 -9.85
C ALA A 482 4.36 2.51 -11.34
N HIS A 483 5.57 2.92 -11.76
CA HIS A 483 6.00 2.79 -13.15
C HIS A 483 5.99 1.33 -13.63
N THR A 484 6.54 0.41 -12.83
CA THR A 484 6.60 -1.02 -13.16
C THR A 484 5.21 -1.62 -13.28
N TYR A 485 4.29 -1.24 -12.37
CA TYR A 485 2.90 -1.67 -12.41
C TYR A 485 2.20 -1.27 -13.71
N TYR A 486 2.21 0.02 -14.07
CA TYR A 486 1.55 0.48 -15.30
C TYR A 486 2.19 -0.08 -16.57
N ARG A 487 3.53 -0.25 -16.58
CA ARG A 487 4.23 -0.89 -17.68
C ARG A 487 3.82 -2.35 -17.86
N ALA A 488 3.64 -3.10 -16.77
CA ALA A 488 3.19 -4.49 -16.82
C ALA A 488 1.72 -4.61 -17.23
N LEU A 489 0.87 -3.66 -16.78
CA LEU A 489 -0.56 -3.64 -17.08
C LEU A 489 -0.86 -3.32 -18.56
N HIS A 490 -0.06 -2.46 -19.19
CA HIS A 490 -0.31 -1.95 -20.52
C HIS A 490 -0.59 -3.03 -21.59
N PRO A 491 0.23 -4.11 -21.75
CA PRO A 491 -0.05 -5.12 -22.76
C PRO A 491 -1.41 -5.81 -22.60
N ALA A 492 -1.80 -6.12 -21.39
CA ALA A 492 -3.08 -6.80 -21.09
C ALA A 492 -4.28 -5.92 -21.42
N VAL A 493 -4.24 -4.65 -21.01
CA VAL A 493 -5.30 -3.67 -21.29
C VAL A 493 -5.37 -3.36 -22.78
N ALA A 494 -4.24 -3.12 -23.44
CA ALA A 494 -4.21 -2.83 -24.87
C ALA A 494 -4.66 -4.01 -25.73
N HIS A 495 -4.38 -5.25 -25.31
CA HIS A 495 -4.86 -6.45 -26.00
C HIS A 495 -6.40 -6.57 -25.88
N ARG A 496 -6.95 -6.28 -24.71
CA ARG A 496 -8.40 -6.47 -24.46
C ARG A 496 -9.26 -5.35 -24.99
N LEU A 497 -8.85 -4.10 -24.76
CA LEU A 497 -9.64 -2.91 -25.09
C LEU A 497 -9.26 -2.29 -26.45
N GLY A 498 -8.08 -2.62 -26.95
CA GLY A 498 -7.50 -1.95 -28.12
C GLY A 498 -6.60 -0.77 -27.72
N ARG A 499 -5.57 -0.51 -28.52
CA ARG A 499 -4.58 0.53 -28.27
C ARG A 499 -5.17 1.95 -28.21
N ASP A 500 -6.24 2.18 -28.97
CA ASP A 500 -6.90 3.48 -29.12
C ASP A 500 -8.00 3.71 -28.07
N HIS A 501 -8.26 2.74 -27.21
CA HIS A 501 -9.23 2.90 -26.13
C HIS A 501 -8.75 3.96 -25.12
N PRO A 502 -9.62 4.84 -24.61
CA PRO A 502 -9.26 5.89 -23.66
C PRO A 502 -8.48 5.37 -22.45
N ASP A 503 -8.87 4.23 -21.89
CA ASP A 503 -8.19 3.64 -20.74
C ASP A 503 -6.82 3.03 -21.09
N ALA A 504 -6.68 2.45 -22.29
CA ALA A 504 -5.37 2.00 -22.76
C ALA A 504 -4.39 3.20 -22.93
N MET A 505 -4.90 4.32 -23.43
CA MET A 505 -4.16 5.58 -23.48
C MET A 505 -3.86 6.14 -22.08
N ALA A 506 -4.79 5.99 -21.12
CA ALA A 506 -4.58 6.40 -19.75
C ALA A 506 -3.48 5.56 -19.06
N VAL A 507 -3.45 4.25 -19.27
CA VAL A 507 -2.38 3.38 -18.76
C VAL A 507 -1.01 3.80 -19.34
N ARG A 508 -0.93 4.10 -20.62
CA ARG A 508 0.30 4.61 -21.27
C ARG A 508 0.72 5.97 -20.72
N TYR A 509 -0.26 6.86 -20.48
CA TYR A 509 -0.02 8.15 -19.85
C TYR A 509 0.60 7.98 -18.47
N TYR A 510 0.02 7.15 -17.60
CA TYR A 510 0.55 6.92 -16.26
C TYR A 510 1.90 6.19 -16.29
N THR A 511 2.13 5.29 -17.25
CA THR A 511 3.46 4.70 -17.46
C THR A 511 4.52 5.78 -17.69
N ALA A 512 4.26 6.70 -18.62
CA ALA A 512 5.18 7.79 -18.94
C ALA A 512 5.27 8.83 -17.80
N TYR A 513 4.16 9.10 -17.12
CA TYR A 513 4.12 10.01 -15.97
C TYR A 513 5.05 9.52 -14.86
N TRP A 514 4.87 8.28 -14.41
CA TRP A 514 5.67 7.69 -13.33
C TRP A 514 7.12 7.40 -13.73
N GLN A 515 7.39 7.15 -15.02
CA GLN A 515 8.75 7.08 -15.56
C GLN A 515 9.51 8.40 -15.34
N GLY A 516 8.83 9.52 -15.57
CA GLY A 516 9.44 10.84 -15.36
C GLY A 516 9.61 11.18 -13.88
N GLU A 517 8.68 10.76 -13.02
CA GLU A 517 8.82 10.91 -11.56
C GLU A 517 9.97 10.02 -11.02
N ALA A 518 10.24 8.89 -11.66
CA ALA A 518 11.40 8.04 -11.37
C ALA A 518 12.76 8.62 -11.87
N GLY A 519 12.72 9.77 -12.56
CA GLY A 519 13.93 10.51 -13.00
C GLY A 519 14.25 10.42 -14.49
N ASP A 520 13.60 9.55 -15.26
CA ASP A 520 13.79 9.51 -16.72
C ASP A 520 12.87 10.52 -17.44
N THR A 521 13.25 11.78 -17.35
CA THR A 521 12.51 12.89 -17.97
C THR A 521 12.44 12.76 -19.49
N ALA A 522 13.51 12.28 -20.14
CA ALA A 522 13.55 12.16 -21.59
C ALA A 522 12.63 11.03 -22.10
N GLY A 523 12.64 9.87 -21.44
CA GLY A 523 11.73 8.78 -21.75
C GLY A 523 10.27 9.16 -21.51
N ALA A 524 9.99 9.85 -20.42
CA ALA A 524 8.66 10.35 -20.08
C ALA A 524 8.11 11.32 -21.14
N LEU A 525 8.92 12.28 -21.58
CA LEU A 525 8.53 13.22 -22.65
C LEU A 525 8.14 12.48 -23.92
N ARG A 526 8.99 11.57 -24.38
CA ARG A 526 8.67 10.76 -25.58
C ARG A 526 7.37 9.98 -25.44
N GLY A 527 7.19 9.30 -24.28
CA GLY A 527 5.96 8.55 -24.01
C GLY A 527 4.71 9.42 -23.95
N LEU A 528 4.79 10.59 -23.29
CA LEU A 528 3.66 11.54 -23.23
C LEU A 528 3.35 12.14 -24.60
N GLU A 529 4.35 12.44 -25.43
CA GLU A 529 4.16 12.95 -26.80
C GLU A 529 3.50 11.92 -27.71
N GLU A 530 3.84 10.63 -27.55
CA GLU A 530 3.16 9.55 -28.26
C GLU A 530 1.69 9.44 -27.84
N VAL A 531 1.41 9.46 -26.53
CA VAL A 531 0.05 9.46 -26.01
C VAL A 531 -0.74 10.66 -26.49
N LEU A 532 -0.11 11.84 -26.50
CA LEU A 532 -0.75 13.08 -26.97
C LEU A 532 -1.15 13.00 -28.44
N ARG A 533 -0.30 12.42 -29.29
CA ARG A 533 -0.62 12.22 -30.72
C ARG A 533 -1.85 11.31 -30.89
N ASP A 534 -1.90 10.20 -30.16
CA ASP A 534 -3.03 9.27 -30.19
C ASP A 534 -4.29 9.91 -29.62
N GLN A 535 -4.20 10.62 -28.50
CA GLN A 535 -5.35 11.32 -27.90
C GLN A 535 -5.91 12.39 -28.85
N ARG A 536 -5.06 13.19 -29.51
CA ARG A 536 -5.52 14.18 -30.49
C ARG A 536 -6.30 13.56 -31.65
N ARG A 537 -5.83 12.39 -32.10
CA ARG A 537 -6.47 11.64 -33.19
C ARG A 537 -7.80 11.00 -32.77
N VAL A 538 -7.88 10.43 -31.56
CA VAL A 538 -8.99 9.58 -31.13
C VAL A 538 -10.07 10.37 -30.42
N VAL A 539 -9.70 11.21 -29.44
CA VAL A 539 -10.66 11.94 -28.59
C VAL A 539 -10.67 13.44 -28.88
N GLY A 540 -9.71 13.95 -29.66
CA GLY A 540 -9.65 15.34 -30.06
C GLY A 540 -8.76 16.21 -29.17
N HIS A 541 -8.54 17.46 -29.66
CA HIS A 541 -7.62 18.41 -29.04
C HIS A 541 -8.14 18.99 -27.72
N GLU A 542 -9.44 19.08 -27.56
CA GLU A 542 -10.12 19.72 -26.42
C GLU A 542 -10.52 18.74 -25.31
N HIS A 543 -10.30 17.45 -25.52
CA HIS A 543 -10.67 16.44 -24.54
C HIS A 543 -9.86 16.59 -23.24
N PRO A 544 -10.46 16.40 -22.06
CA PRO A 544 -9.76 16.58 -20.76
C PRO A 544 -8.46 15.78 -20.64
N SER A 545 -8.41 14.54 -21.14
CA SER A 545 -7.19 13.73 -21.14
C SER A 545 -6.08 14.34 -22.00
N THR A 546 -6.43 14.90 -23.17
CA THR A 546 -5.50 15.59 -24.06
C THR A 546 -4.90 16.81 -23.38
N LEU A 547 -5.76 17.62 -22.74
CA LEU A 547 -5.33 18.82 -22.02
C LEU A 547 -4.47 18.49 -20.81
N ARG A 548 -4.75 17.37 -20.12
CA ARG A 548 -3.92 16.88 -19.02
C ARG A 548 -2.54 16.45 -19.51
N THR A 549 -2.46 15.73 -20.64
CA THR A 549 -1.20 15.29 -21.22
C THR A 549 -0.36 16.48 -21.68
N ARG A 550 -0.97 17.49 -22.34
CA ARG A 550 -0.31 18.75 -22.72
C ARG A 550 0.28 19.47 -21.52
N HIS A 551 -0.51 19.61 -20.45
CA HIS A 551 -0.07 20.21 -19.20
C HIS A 551 1.19 19.54 -18.64
N ASN A 552 1.22 18.20 -18.59
CA ASN A 552 2.39 17.49 -18.07
C ASN A 552 3.60 17.55 -18.99
N ILE A 553 3.41 17.57 -20.30
CA ILE A 553 4.51 17.82 -21.26
C ILE A 553 5.11 19.21 -21.03
N ALA A 554 4.28 20.26 -20.96
CA ALA A 554 4.73 21.62 -20.75
C ALA A 554 5.55 21.75 -19.45
N ARG A 555 5.04 21.21 -18.37
CA ARG A 555 5.72 21.20 -17.08
C ARG A 555 7.08 20.52 -17.14
N ARG A 556 7.17 19.35 -17.80
CA ARG A 556 8.43 18.60 -17.94
C ARG A 556 9.40 19.31 -18.89
N GLN A 557 8.93 19.96 -19.91
CA GLN A 557 9.78 20.79 -20.79
C GLN A 557 10.41 21.95 -20.03
N GLY A 558 9.62 22.63 -19.19
CA GLY A 558 10.13 23.68 -18.31
C GLY A 558 11.19 23.15 -17.35
N ALA A 559 10.92 22.03 -16.66
CA ALA A 559 11.86 21.39 -15.75
C ALA A 559 13.14 20.86 -16.45
N ALA A 560 13.06 20.55 -17.74
CA ALA A 560 14.20 20.19 -18.58
C ALA A 560 15.01 21.41 -19.10
N GLY A 561 14.78 22.60 -18.53
CA GLY A 561 15.51 23.83 -18.88
C GLY A 561 14.98 24.55 -20.13
N ARG A 562 13.72 24.32 -20.49
CA ARG A 562 13.03 24.98 -21.62
C ARG A 562 11.82 25.80 -21.15
N PRO A 563 12.00 26.79 -20.23
CA PRO A 563 10.89 27.52 -19.64
C PRO A 563 10.08 28.33 -20.64
N ALA A 564 10.71 28.89 -21.66
CA ALA A 564 10.01 29.63 -22.72
C ALA A 564 9.02 28.75 -23.51
N GLN A 565 9.35 27.50 -23.75
CA GLN A 565 8.43 26.55 -24.39
C GLN A 565 7.27 26.19 -23.48
N ALA A 566 7.54 26.02 -22.18
CA ALA A 566 6.51 25.79 -21.18
C ALA A 566 5.52 26.96 -21.10
N VAL A 567 6.03 28.20 -21.13
CA VAL A 567 5.20 29.42 -21.14
C VAL A 567 4.25 29.42 -22.35
N ALA A 568 4.76 29.22 -23.55
CA ALA A 568 3.93 29.22 -24.76
C ALA A 568 2.82 28.17 -24.71
N GLU A 569 3.14 26.94 -24.27
CA GLU A 569 2.16 25.88 -24.16
C GLU A 569 1.13 26.15 -23.05
N PHE A 570 1.53 26.74 -21.92
CA PHE A 570 0.59 27.11 -20.85
C PHE A 570 -0.29 28.30 -21.25
N GLU A 571 0.16 29.23 -22.06
CA GLU A 571 -0.68 30.31 -22.61
C GLU A 571 -1.83 29.73 -23.44
N GLU A 572 -1.52 28.79 -24.35
CA GLU A 572 -2.56 28.10 -25.12
C GLU A 572 -3.51 27.30 -24.22
N LEU A 573 -2.97 26.58 -23.23
CA LEU A 573 -3.77 25.77 -22.30
C LEU A 573 -4.70 26.63 -21.45
N VAL A 574 -4.24 27.78 -20.96
CA VAL A 574 -5.06 28.73 -20.20
C VAL A 574 -6.19 29.29 -21.07
N ALA A 575 -5.87 29.72 -22.29
CA ALA A 575 -6.89 30.22 -23.22
C ALA A 575 -7.96 29.15 -23.52
N LEU A 576 -7.52 27.93 -23.80
CA LEU A 576 -8.39 26.82 -24.13
C LEU A 576 -9.26 26.38 -22.94
N ARG A 577 -8.64 26.21 -21.75
CA ARG A 577 -9.38 25.83 -20.53
C ARG A 577 -10.35 26.92 -20.08
N SER A 578 -9.97 28.20 -20.20
CA SER A 578 -10.87 29.32 -19.90
C SER A 578 -12.10 29.31 -20.78
N ARG A 579 -11.93 28.97 -22.06
CA ARG A 579 -13.06 28.85 -23.01
C ARG A 579 -13.96 27.66 -22.70
N LEU A 580 -13.38 26.48 -22.39
CA LEU A 580 -14.12 25.22 -22.23
C LEU A 580 -14.71 25.06 -20.84
N LEU A 581 -14.00 25.46 -19.81
CA LEU A 581 -14.34 25.19 -18.40
C LEU A 581 -14.72 26.46 -17.65
N GLY A 582 -14.34 27.62 -18.18
CA GLY A 582 -14.45 28.91 -17.52
C GLY A 582 -13.16 29.32 -16.80
N PRO A 583 -13.01 30.65 -16.57
CA PRO A 583 -11.81 31.24 -15.96
C PRO A 583 -11.60 30.81 -14.49
N ASP A 584 -12.68 30.49 -13.79
CA ASP A 584 -12.73 30.14 -12.37
C ASP A 584 -12.60 28.64 -12.09
N HIS A 585 -12.55 27.82 -13.13
CA HIS A 585 -12.48 26.38 -12.96
C HIS A 585 -11.10 25.98 -12.35
N PRO A 586 -11.04 25.04 -11.38
CA PRO A 586 -9.78 24.65 -10.73
C PRO A 586 -8.65 24.33 -11.68
N LEU A 587 -8.91 23.57 -12.75
CA LEU A 587 -7.90 23.22 -13.76
C LEU A 587 -7.40 24.45 -14.55
N THR A 588 -8.24 25.46 -14.75
CA THR A 588 -7.85 26.72 -15.37
C THR A 588 -6.95 27.51 -14.44
N LEU A 589 -7.35 27.62 -13.17
CA LEU A 589 -6.56 28.30 -12.14
C LEU A 589 -5.19 27.62 -11.93
N THR A 590 -5.14 26.30 -11.98
CA THR A 590 -3.86 25.54 -11.94
C THR A 590 -2.99 25.87 -13.16
N SER A 591 -3.55 25.91 -14.37
CA SER A 591 -2.77 26.27 -15.55
C SER A 591 -2.26 27.72 -15.51
N ARG A 592 -3.06 28.66 -14.99
CA ARG A 592 -2.63 30.05 -14.78
C ARG A 592 -1.47 30.15 -13.77
N HIS A 593 -1.50 29.31 -12.74
CA HIS A 593 -0.41 29.24 -11.78
C HIS A 593 0.89 28.76 -12.42
N GLU A 594 0.83 27.66 -13.19
CA GLU A 594 1.98 27.14 -13.93
C GLU A 594 2.53 28.17 -14.92
N LEU A 595 1.64 28.82 -15.69
CA LEU A 595 2.04 29.86 -16.61
C LEU A 595 2.82 30.99 -15.91
N ALA A 596 2.31 31.46 -14.79
CA ALA A 596 2.97 32.50 -14.02
C ALA A 596 4.35 32.03 -13.50
N TYR A 597 4.41 30.80 -12.99
CA TYR A 597 5.66 30.22 -12.51
C TYR A 597 6.72 30.14 -13.63
N TRP A 598 6.36 29.55 -14.78
CA TRP A 598 7.31 29.37 -15.88
C TRP A 598 7.68 30.68 -16.55
N ARG A 599 6.83 31.73 -16.51
CA ARG A 599 7.21 33.13 -16.90
C ARG A 599 8.36 33.62 -16.05
N GLY A 600 8.29 33.46 -14.74
CA GLY A 600 9.36 33.84 -13.84
C GLY A 600 10.66 33.08 -14.13
N GLU A 601 10.60 31.77 -14.34
CA GLU A 601 11.76 30.96 -14.71
C GLU A 601 12.30 31.30 -16.12
N ALA A 602 11.47 31.84 -17.00
CA ALA A 602 11.89 32.35 -18.31
C ALA A 602 12.55 33.74 -18.25
N GLY A 603 12.63 34.34 -17.06
CA GLY A 603 13.33 35.62 -16.84
C GLY A 603 12.42 36.83 -16.63
N ASP A 604 11.12 36.64 -16.43
CA ASP A 604 10.16 37.71 -16.12
C ASP A 604 9.55 37.53 -14.71
N PRO A 605 10.32 37.75 -13.63
CA PRO A 605 9.81 37.60 -12.27
C PRO A 605 8.74 38.65 -11.92
N ALA A 606 8.78 39.84 -12.51
CA ALA A 606 7.79 40.87 -12.28
C ALA A 606 6.43 40.50 -12.90
N GLY A 607 6.44 40.05 -14.13
CA GLY A 607 5.23 39.53 -14.79
C GLY A 607 4.65 38.26 -14.11
N ALA A 608 5.51 37.39 -13.60
CA ALA A 608 5.11 36.23 -12.81
C ALA A 608 4.37 36.68 -11.53
N MET A 609 4.92 37.63 -10.81
CA MET A 609 4.33 38.17 -9.58
C MET A 609 2.97 38.81 -9.85
N ALA A 610 2.86 39.70 -10.86
CA ALA A 610 1.61 40.32 -11.21
C ALA A 610 0.52 39.33 -11.61
N ALA A 611 0.89 38.26 -12.37
CA ALA A 611 -0.02 37.20 -12.74
C ALA A 611 -0.50 36.38 -11.54
N LEU A 612 0.39 36.11 -10.59
CA LEU A 612 0.05 35.41 -9.35
C LEU A 612 -0.82 36.27 -8.42
N GLU A 613 -0.64 37.58 -8.35
CA GLU A 613 -1.49 38.50 -7.57
C GLU A 613 -2.93 38.53 -8.11
N ALA A 614 -3.06 38.59 -9.43
CA ALA A 614 -4.37 38.46 -10.08
C ALA A 614 -5.01 37.08 -9.79
N LEU A 615 -4.23 36.01 -9.90
CA LEU A 615 -4.69 34.65 -9.58
C LEU A 615 -5.07 34.49 -8.11
N LEU A 616 -4.33 35.11 -7.19
CA LEU A 616 -4.62 35.10 -5.75
C LEU A 616 -6.01 35.70 -5.46
N THR A 617 -6.36 36.77 -6.12
CA THR A 617 -7.69 37.39 -6.01
C THR A 617 -8.78 36.41 -6.42
N ASP A 618 -8.59 35.75 -7.57
CA ASP A 618 -9.56 34.75 -8.06
C ASP A 618 -9.63 33.53 -7.16
N ARG A 619 -8.49 32.98 -6.73
CA ARG A 619 -8.45 31.83 -5.81
C ARG A 619 -9.07 32.14 -4.46
N SER A 620 -8.82 33.33 -3.90
CA SER A 620 -9.43 33.77 -2.64
C SER A 620 -10.96 33.84 -2.76
N ARG A 621 -11.45 34.31 -3.89
CA ARG A 621 -12.90 34.40 -4.17
C ARG A 621 -13.54 33.03 -4.37
N VAL A 622 -12.87 32.13 -5.11
CA VAL A 622 -13.43 30.83 -5.53
C VAL A 622 -13.22 29.75 -4.49
N LEU A 623 -12.05 29.70 -3.87
CA LEU A 623 -11.61 28.65 -2.96
C LEU A 623 -11.62 29.08 -1.50
N GLY A 624 -11.51 30.37 -1.24
CA GLY A 624 -11.31 30.92 0.09
C GLY A 624 -9.84 31.24 0.39
N ALA A 625 -9.62 32.15 1.35
CA ALA A 625 -8.29 32.63 1.72
C ALA A 625 -7.39 31.56 2.34
N ASP A 626 -8.00 30.65 3.11
CA ASP A 626 -7.32 29.58 3.84
C ASP A 626 -7.12 28.30 3.01
N HIS A 627 -7.55 28.29 1.75
CA HIS A 627 -7.41 27.11 0.91
C HIS A 627 -5.93 26.85 0.56
N PRO A 628 -5.43 25.59 0.60
CA PRO A 628 -4.03 25.28 0.34
C PRO A 628 -3.46 25.89 -0.94
N GLU A 629 -4.23 25.86 -2.04
CA GLU A 629 -3.79 26.47 -3.31
C GLU A 629 -3.71 28.00 -3.25
N THR A 630 -4.56 28.64 -2.44
CA THR A 630 -4.51 30.09 -2.20
C THR A 630 -3.25 30.45 -1.41
N LEU A 631 -2.97 29.69 -0.34
CA LEU A 631 -1.76 29.86 0.45
C LEU A 631 -0.49 29.59 -0.38
N THR A 632 -0.52 28.57 -1.25
CA THR A 632 0.57 28.30 -2.20
C THR A 632 0.81 29.46 -3.16
N THR A 633 -0.26 30.11 -3.66
CA THR A 633 -0.10 31.29 -4.53
C THR A 633 0.58 32.43 -3.79
N ARG A 634 0.22 32.66 -2.53
CA ARG A 634 0.87 33.71 -1.69
C ARG A 634 2.35 33.40 -1.47
N ALA A 635 2.70 32.15 -1.25
CA ALA A 635 4.10 31.72 -1.10
C ALA A 635 4.91 32.01 -2.38
N ASN A 636 4.32 31.73 -3.56
CA ASN A 636 5.00 32.01 -4.83
C ASN A 636 5.10 33.50 -5.17
N ILE A 637 4.12 34.32 -4.79
CA ILE A 637 4.24 35.78 -4.90
C ILE A 637 5.44 36.24 -4.08
N ALA A 638 5.55 35.83 -2.83
CA ALA A 638 6.66 36.18 -1.98
C ALA A 638 8.02 35.72 -2.55
N PHE A 639 8.05 34.51 -3.11
CA PHE A 639 9.24 34.00 -3.77
C PHE A 639 9.67 34.87 -4.95
N TRP A 640 8.77 35.19 -5.87
CA TRP A 640 9.09 35.99 -7.03
C TRP A 640 9.41 37.46 -6.65
N ARG A 641 8.80 37.99 -5.57
CA ARG A 641 9.15 39.30 -5.00
C ARG A 641 10.62 39.32 -4.59
N GLY A 642 11.09 38.30 -3.89
CA GLY A 642 12.51 38.16 -3.54
C GLY A 642 13.41 38.03 -4.76
N ARG A 643 13.00 37.24 -5.77
CA ARG A 643 13.74 37.10 -7.03
C ARG A 643 13.78 38.42 -7.86
N ALA A 644 12.80 39.26 -7.69
CA ALA A 644 12.77 40.62 -8.29
C ALA A 644 13.60 41.64 -7.49
N GLY A 645 14.21 41.26 -6.36
CA GLY A 645 15.09 42.13 -5.56
C GLY A 645 14.42 42.73 -4.32
N ASP A 646 13.11 42.60 -4.14
CA ASP A 646 12.41 43.05 -2.91
C ASP A 646 12.45 41.95 -1.82
N HIS A 647 13.64 41.75 -1.28
CA HIS A 647 13.84 40.74 -0.23
C HIS A 647 13.11 41.07 1.07
N ALA A 648 13.01 42.35 1.43
CA ALA A 648 12.31 42.79 2.64
C ALA A 648 10.80 42.55 2.53
N GLY A 649 10.19 42.90 1.39
CA GLY A 649 8.81 42.64 1.11
C GLY A 649 8.49 41.15 1.02
N ALA A 650 9.42 40.33 0.51
CA ALA A 650 9.30 38.87 0.50
C ALA A 650 9.27 38.29 1.92
N VAL A 651 10.17 38.75 2.80
CA VAL A 651 10.19 38.32 4.22
C VAL A 651 8.88 38.68 4.91
N ALA A 652 8.41 39.92 4.80
CA ALA A 652 7.15 40.36 5.43
C ALA A 652 5.94 39.54 4.94
N ALA A 653 5.87 39.25 3.63
CA ALA A 653 4.80 38.44 3.07
C ALA A 653 4.83 36.97 3.55
N LEU A 654 6.04 36.40 3.68
CA LEU A 654 6.22 35.03 4.18
C LEU A 654 5.94 34.95 5.69
N GLU A 655 6.24 35.96 6.48
CA GLU A 655 5.91 36.01 7.91
C GLU A 655 4.40 36.06 8.11
N ALA A 656 3.68 36.90 7.39
CA ALA A 656 2.21 36.91 7.40
C ALA A 656 1.60 35.56 6.95
N LEU A 657 2.23 34.91 5.98
CA LEU A 657 1.81 33.54 5.55
C LEU A 657 2.12 32.49 6.59
N LEU A 658 3.22 32.64 7.34
CA LEU A 658 3.56 31.71 8.41
C LEU A 658 2.50 31.70 9.52
N ASP A 659 1.98 32.85 9.89
CA ASP A 659 0.89 32.95 10.87
C ASP A 659 -0.36 32.18 10.41
N ASP A 660 -0.71 32.30 9.13
CA ASP A 660 -1.81 31.52 8.54
C ASP A 660 -1.50 30.02 8.51
N HIS A 661 -0.30 29.62 8.14
CA HIS A 661 0.10 28.22 8.16
C HIS A 661 0.09 27.64 9.58
N LEU A 662 0.52 28.40 10.58
CA LEU A 662 0.46 27.98 11.99
C LEU A 662 -0.99 27.79 12.45
N ARG A 663 -1.88 28.71 12.05
CA ARG A 663 -3.30 28.67 12.40
C ARG A 663 -4.05 27.53 11.70
N VAL A 664 -3.80 27.32 10.40
CA VAL A 664 -4.57 26.40 9.56
C VAL A 664 -3.98 25.00 9.54
N LEU A 665 -2.66 24.89 9.51
CA LEU A 665 -1.93 23.63 9.28
C LEU A 665 -1.17 23.15 10.52
N GLY A 666 -0.81 24.04 11.45
CA GLY A 666 0.00 23.74 12.62
C GLY A 666 1.51 23.88 12.39
N ALA A 667 2.27 23.85 13.49
CA ALA A 667 3.70 24.18 13.51
C ALA A 667 4.59 23.12 12.80
N GLU A 668 4.18 21.89 12.81
CA GLU A 668 4.96 20.74 12.29
C GLU A 668 4.58 20.36 10.84
N HIS A 669 3.65 21.11 10.25
CA HIS A 669 3.23 20.82 8.88
C HIS A 669 4.35 21.16 7.87
N PRO A 670 4.59 20.32 6.82
CA PRO A 670 5.64 20.55 5.83
C PRO A 670 5.62 21.92 5.16
N HIS A 671 4.43 22.50 4.92
CA HIS A 671 4.33 23.87 4.38
C HIS A 671 4.78 24.91 5.38
N THR A 672 4.44 24.76 6.65
CA THR A 672 4.94 25.62 7.71
C THR A 672 6.45 25.60 7.76
N PHE A 673 7.05 24.41 7.68
CA PHE A 673 8.50 24.27 7.58
C PHE A 673 9.09 24.90 6.31
N THR A 674 8.38 24.79 5.18
CA THR A 674 8.83 25.39 3.92
C THR A 674 8.80 26.91 4.00
N THR A 675 7.75 27.47 4.57
CA THR A 675 7.64 28.93 4.77
C THR A 675 8.72 29.44 5.72
N ARG A 676 8.99 28.73 6.82
CA ARG A 676 10.11 29.06 7.73
C ARG A 676 11.46 29.00 7.02
N HIS A 677 11.67 28.02 6.14
CA HIS A 677 12.88 27.92 5.33
C HIS A 677 13.01 29.13 4.39
N ASN A 678 11.92 29.50 3.73
CA ASN A 678 11.91 30.61 2.78
C ASN A 678 12.16 31.95 3.48
N ILE A 679 11.58 32.16 4.66
CA ILE A 679 11.85 33.34 5.50
C ILE A 679 13.34 33.41 5.83
N ALA A 680 13.90 32.35 6.34
CA ALA A 680 15.31 32.30 6.73
C ALA A 680 16.22 32.58 5.53
N TYR A 681 15.92 32.00 4.38
CA TYR A 681 16.70 32.20 3.16
C TYR A 681 16.59 33.66 2.64
N SER A 682 15.36 34.18 2.58
CA SER A 682 15.11 35.56 2.15
C SER A 682 15.73 36.62 3.08
N ARG A 683 15.81 36.34 4.39
CA ARG A 683 16.53 37.19 5.35
C ARG A 683 18.03 37.27 5.04
N GLY A 684 18.62 36.10 4.68
CA GLY A 684 20.02 36.07 4.24
C GLY A 684 20.26 36.87 2.96
N ASP A 685 19.40 36.73 1.96
CA ASP A 685 19.47 37.52 0.72
C ASP A 685 19.18 39.03 0.95
N ALA A 686 18.41 39.36 2.00
CA ALA A 686 18.17 40.74 2.44
C ALA A 686 19.37 41.36 3.21
N GLY A 687 20.46 40.61 3.40
CA GLY A 687 21.69 41.09 4.06
C GLY A 687 21.83 40.76 5.54
N ASP A 688 20.99 39.88 6.07
CA ASP A 688 21.11 39.36 7.44
C ASP A 688 21.42 37.85 7.45
N PRO A 689 22.66 37.45 7.12
CA PRO A 689 23.08 36.06 7.13
C PRO A 689 23.11 35.46 8.54
N THR A 690 23.22 36.27 9.60
CA THR A 690 23.20 35.79 11.00
C THR A 690 21.83 35.29 11.39
N ALA A 691 20.78 36.07 11.13
CA ALA A 691 19.41 35.63 11.35
C ALA A 691 19.05 34.43 10.48
N ALA A 692 19.54 34.37 9.23
CA ALA A 692 19.34 33.23 8.35
C ALA A 692 19.93 31.95 8.93
N VAL A 693 21.15 31.95 9.41
CA VAL A 693 21.85 30.82 10.04
C VAL A 693 21.10 30.35 11.28
N THR A 694 20.75 31.25 12.19
CA THR A 694 20.02 30.91 13.42
C THR A 694 18.67 30.23 13.13
N ALA A 695 17.91 30.81 12.20
CA ALA A 695 16.61 30.27 11.84
C ALA A 695 16.73 28.90 11.13
N LEU A 696 17.73 28.71 10.27
CA LEU A 696 17.97 27.44 9.57
C LEU A 696 18.49 26.36 10.52
N GLU A 697 19.27 26.69 11.55
CA GLU A 697 19.70 25.75 12.58
C GLU A 697 18.50 25.21 13.36
N GLN A 698 17.63 26.08 13.80
CA GLN A 698 16.41 25.69 14.51
C GLN A 698 15.47 24.86 13.61
N LEU A 699 15.28 25.31 12.38
CA LEU A 699 14.47 24.57 11.41
C LEU A 699 15.08 23.20 11.07
N LEU A 700 16.41 23.10 11.00
CA LEU A 700 17.09 21.84 10.75
C LEU A 700 16.86 20.84 11.89
N GLN A 701 16.87 21.29 13.14
CA GLN A 701 16.51 20.46 14.29
C GLN A 701 15.06 19.99 14.20
N ASP A 702 14.12 20.90 13.96
CA ASP A 702 12.70 20.57 13.85
C ASP A 702 12.41 19.61 12.69
N ARG A 703 12.93 19.95 11.51
CA ARG A 703 12.85 19.04 10.36
C ARG A 703 13.56 17.73 10.66
N SER A 704 14.66 17.75 11.41
CA SER A 704 15.38 16.59 11.84
C SER A 704 14.57 15.71 12.72
N ARG A 705 13.81 16.23 13.59
CA ARG A 705 12.93 15.53 14.50
C ARG A 705 11.67 14.98 13.81
N VAL A 706 11.02 15.80 12.97
CA VAL A 706 9.72 15.49 12.38
C VAL A 706 9.80 14.74 11.06
N LEU A 707 10.65 15.19 10.16
CA LEU A 707 10.82 14.62 8.84
C LEU A 707 12.01 13.65 8.72
N GLY A 708 13.05 13.74 9.54
CA GLY A 708 14.23 12.95 9.60
C GLY A 708 15.46 13.59 8.89
N ALA A 709 16.82 13.16 9.10
CA ALA A 709 18.08 13.79 8.63
C ALA A 709 18.30 13.75 7.12
N GLU A 710 17.75 12.78 6.44
CA GLU A 710 18.00 12.58 5.02
C GLU A 710 16.80 12.99 4.12
N HIS A 711 15.70 13.40 4.71
CA HIS A 711 14.55 13.85 3.94
C HIS A 711 14.98 14.97 2.97
N PRO A 712 14.56 15.00 1.72
CA PRO A 712 15.01 16.00 0.74
C PRO A 712 14.93 17.43 1.26
N HIS A 713 13.86 17.79 1.95
CA HIS A 713 13.69 19.13 2.53
C HIS A 713 14.67 19.41 3.67
N THR A 714 15.12 18.42 4.42
CA THR A 714 16.12 18.63 5.47
C THR A 714 17.52 18.74 4.87
N VAL A 715 17.80 17.89 3.87
CA VAL A 715 19.05 18.03 3.09
C VAL A 715 19.13 19.40 2.43
N THR A 716 18.02 19.92 1.90
CA THR A 716 17.93 21.30 1.37
C THR A 716 18.23 22.33 2.45
N THR A 717 17.65 22.19 3.65
CA THR A 717 17.93 23.10 4.77
C THR A 717 19.38 23.03 5.19
N ARG A 718 19.99 21.83 5.24
CA ARG A 718 21.41 21.66 5.56
C ARG A 718 22.32 22.35 4.54
N ARG A 719 21.98 22.25 3.26
CA ARG A 719 22.73 22.95 2.19
C ARG A 719 22.58 24.47 2.28
N ALA A 720 21.38 24.96 2.54
CA ALA A 720 21.16 26.38 2.76
C ALA A 720 21.95 26.91 3.97
N LEU A 721 21.94 26.17 5.07
CA LEU A 721 22.73 26.49 6.27
C LEU A 721 24.23 26.52 5.97
N ALA A 722 24.74 25.55 5.22
CA ALA A 722 26.15 25.51 4.82
C ALA A 722 26.53 26.74 3.97
N ARG A 723 25.67 27.14 3.02
CA ARG A 723 25.84 28.35 2.20
C ARG A 723 25.94 29.60 3.07
N TRP A 724 24.97 29.80 3.97
CA TRP A 724 24.93 31.01 4.78
C TRP A 724 26.04 31.05 5.84
N ARG A 725 26.48 29.93 6.38
CA ARG A 725 27.66 29.86 7.23
C ARG A 725 28.95 30.19 6.48
N TRP A 726 29.03 29.80 5.20
CA TRP A 726 30.18 30.20 4.35
C TRP A 726 30.19 31.70 4.09
N VAL A 727 29.03 32.29 3.75
CA VAL A 727 28.89 33.74 3.59
C VAL A 727 29.35 34.50 4.84
N LEU A 728 28.86 34.08 6.03
CA LEU A 728 29.25 34.66 7.32
C LEU A 728 30.75 34.60 7.63
N ARG A 729 31.45 33.61 7.10
CA ARG A 729 32.91 33.46 7.32
C ARG A 729 33.72 34.26 6.31
N SER A 730 33.10 34.66 5.22
CA SER A 730 33.74 35.35 4.09
C SER A 730 33.46 36.84 4.10
N SER A 731 32.52 37.30 4.91
CA SER A 731 32.21 38.69 5.23
C SER A 731 32.95 39.11 6.54
#